data_a288c355677dc379f3793b9d292e7f40
#
_entry.id   a288c355677dc379f3793b9d292e7f40
#
_cell.length_a   1.000
_cell.length_b   1.000
_cell.length_c   1.000
_cell.angle_alpha   90.00
_cell.angle_beta   90.00
_cell.angle_gamma   90.00
#
_symmetry.space_group_name_H-M   'P 1'
#
loop_
_entity.id
_entity.type
_entity.pdbx_description
1 polymer ?
#
loop_
_entity_poly.entity_id
_entity_poly.type
_entity_poly.pdbx_seq_one_letter_code
_entity_poly.pdbx_strand_id
1 'polypeptide(L)'
;MIERVDPFLGTEATALPEPTGVAATWWSPKPQIGNTHPGATYPLGMVSACSYSGAYPTGYGRYDLALEGVPPTLHDGLEASGFTHFQQSGTGAIRKYYNYLRVTPMLEPLDELGRSWALEDEVAEPGYYAATLSSGVRAELTVGPASVVHRYTFPEHRSARVVVDLSLGGLAIPSGATVPLRAQLHSISPGVAAGEVVMEGAPLAVHLECDALQWRQMLWYDRRLMPGGTRLDFDHIRPTTLRPFGLMWAGPSTAGQTVELRMGFSLRGTDRARENLHRDVPPAGTGFDQRRDRTRKTWRKRLRTIAVDTPSAERETVFSTALYHSLIKPCLAPSESPFWPTDGPFVFDISTMWDIYRTQLPLLTMLLSERAVEIAAALLTICEEEGNFPIGYRMAKGSDRFSRQGSALAHTFLADLCRLGLPGVDWDAALVHMSEDLKRMYGEEFLAAGEAHPISHTLDLAHGYWCTAVVARHVGDLELAEQLEERAAQWVNAFDLRSGLLKDSTYYEGTRHNYSFRLLHDMAGRIALSGGDRGFIAQLDEFFGYGAEPVVQPGLRPERSEMLAGAELGRFEGLNNEPDMDSPWAYHYAGRPDRTAEIVHGVLHQRFGAGRGGLPGNDDSGGLSSWYVWASLGLFPVAGQGLVLVNAPSFARASVAIGGADLEIRTTGFVEPEPGGPVQYVQSAEFDGAPLLTSVLTAAALHLGGELLLHLGPEPSDWGTLPEHRPPSWPARRH
;
A
#
# COMPACT_ATOMS: atom_id res chain seq x y z
N MET A 1 9.28 -10.84 -16.18
CA MET A 1 8.75 -10.09 -15.02
C MET A 1 8.83 -8.57 -15.18
N ILE A 2 9.98 -7.87 -15.15
CA ILE A 2 9.97 -6.40 -15.23
C ILE A 2 9.31 -5.88 -16.54
N GLU A 3 9.47 -6.57 -17.62
CA GLU A 3 8.87 -6.29 -18.93
C GLU A 3 7.36 -6.59 -18.98
N ARG A 4 6.82 -7.23 -17.94
CA ARG A 4 5.41 -7.55 -17.78
C ARG A 4 4.68 -6.64 -16.80
N VAL A 5 5.42 -5.81 -16.06
CA VAL A 5 4.78 -4.86 -15.15
C VAL A 5 4.03 -3.80 -15.96
N ASP A 6 2.76 -3.62 -15.64
CA ASP A 6 1.89 -2.56 -16.18
C ASP A 6 1.55 -1.56 -15.08
N PRO A 7 2.29 -0.45 -14.91
CA PRO A 7 2.00 0.54 -13.90
C PRO A 7 0.65 1.26 -14.06
N PHE A 8 -0.01 1.10 -15.21
CA PHE A 8 -1.36 1.63 -15.40
C PHE A 8 -2.47 0.76 -14.76
N LEU A 9 -2.16 -0.45 -14.34
CA LEU A 9 -3.13 -1.36 -13.73
C LEU A 9 -3.71 -0.72 -12.45
N GLY A 10 -5.04 -0.66 -12.35
CA GLY A 10 -5.76 -0.06 -11.21
C GLY A 10 -5.92 1.45 -11.27
N THR A 11 -5.50 2.13 -12.33
CA THR A 11 -5.62 3.61 -12.46
C THR A 11 -7.02 4.09 -12.86
N GLU A 12 -7.91 3.19 -13.25
CA GLU A 12 -9.29 3.49 -13.63
C GLU A 12 -10.30 2.58 -12.90
N ALA A 13 -11.56 2.86 -13.13
CA ALA A 13 -12.64 2.04 -12.60
C ALA A 13 -12.55 0.59 -13.03
N THR A 14 -12.94 -0.32 -12.15
CA THR A 14 -12.96 -1.76 -12.42
C THR A 14 -13.73 -2.07 -13.71
N ALA A 15 -13.08 -2.77 -14.62
CA ALA A 15 -13.60 -3.16 -15.93
C ALA A 15 -13.28 -4.65 -16.17
N LEU A 16 -13.85 -5.51 -15.35
CA LEU A 16 -13.69 -6.95 -15.39
C LEU A 16 -14.97 -7.60 -15.91
N PRO A 17 -14.89 -8.82 -16.46
CA PRO A 17 -16.08 -9.60 -16.83
C PRO A 17 -17.01 -9.80 -15.62
N GLU A 18 -18.32 -9.95 -15.89
CA GLU A 18 -19.29 -10.30 -14.86
C GLU A 18 -18.90 -11.60 -14.18
N PRO A 19 -18.87 -11.65 -12.83
CA PRO A 19 -18.47 -12.83 -12.10
C PRO A 19 -19.52 -13.95 -12.24
N THR A 20 -19.06 -15.19 -12.12
CA THR A 20 -19.89 -16.40 -12.23
C THR A 20 -19.74 -17.28 -10.98
N GLY A 21 -20.62 -18.27 -10.83
CA GLY A 21 -20.59 -19.18 -9.67
C GLY A 21 -20.79 -18.43 -8.36
N VAL A 22 -20.06 -18.82 -7.32
CA VAL A 22 -20.16 -18.17 -6.00
C VAL A 22 -19.75 -16.69 -6.04
N ALA A 23 -18.81 -16.32 -6.93
CA ALA A 23 -18.39 -14.93 -7.06
C ALA A 23 -19.50 -13.98 -7.53
N ALA A 24 -20.51 -14.49 -8.22
CA ALA A 24 -21.67 -13.71 -8.63
C ALA A 24 -22.61 -13.33 -7.46
N THR A 25 -22.45 -13.95 -6.30
CA THR A 25 -23.27 -13.68 -5.09
C THR A 25 -22.65 -12.63 -4.16
N TRP A 26 -21.41 -12.16 -4.47
CA TRP A 26 -20.70 -11.15 -3.68
C TRP A 26 -21.17 -9.76 -4.04
N TRP A 27 -21.03 -8.83 -3.11
CA TRP A 27 -21.48 -7.46 -3.34
C TRP A 27 -20.41 -6.45 -2.91
N SER A 28 -19.99 -5.59 -3.81
CA SER A 28 -18.95 -4.59 -3.56
C SER A 28 -19.57 -3.20 -3.38
N PRO A 29 -19.60 -2.66 -2.15
CA PRO A 29 -20.34 -1.43 -1.81
C PRO A 29 -19.68 -0.13 -2.29
N LYS A 30 -18.39 -0.15 -2.58
CA LYS A 30 -17.62 1.04 -2.96
C LYS A 30 -17.53 1.22 -4.47
N PRO A 31 -17.31 2.47 -4.93
CA PRO A 31 -16.81 2.69 -6.28
C PRO A 31 -15.52 1.86 -6.45
N GLN A 32 -15.55 0.96 -7.41
CA GLN A 32 -14.46 0.02 -7.63
C GLN A 32 -13.40 0.70 -8.49
N ILE A 33 -12.40 1.32 -7.85
CA ILE A 33 -11.26 1.98 -8.51
C ILE A 33 -10.01 1.56 -7.75
N GLY A 34 -8.97 1.11 -8.45
CA GLY A 34 -7.72 0.68 -7.82
C GLY A 34 -6.95 1.82 -7.16
N ASN A 35 -7.16 3.06 -7.60
CA ASN A 35 -6.49 4.26 -7.09
C ASN A 35 -4.96 4.14 -7.08
N THR A 36 -4.40 3.50 -8.11
CA THR A 36 -2.97 3.45 -8.37
C THR A 36 -2.55 4.62 -9.25
N HIS A 37 -1.26 4.80 -9.45
CA HIS A 37 -0.71 5.78 -10.39
C HIS A 37 0.42 5.16 -11.22
N PRO A 38 0.58 5.55 -12.51
CA PRO A 38 1.60 4.99 -13.39
C PRO A 38 2.96 5.67 -13.26
N GLY A 39 3.13 6.56 -12.29
CA GLY A 39 4.32 7.39 -12.13
C GLY A 39 5.59 6.60 -11.93
N ALA A 40 6.71 7.25 -12.22
CA ALA A 40 8.03 6.72 -11.91
C ALA A 40 8.19 6.56 -10.40
N THR A 41 8.57 5.35 -9.94
CA THR A 41 8.78 5.02 -8.52
C THR A 41 10.12 4.34 -8.29
N TYR A 42 10.60 4.37 -7.05
CA TYR A 42 11.74 3.59 -6.58
C TYR A 42 11.28 2.63 -5.48
N PRO A 43 11.79 1.38 -5.39
CA PRO A 43 11.35 0.44 -4.36
C PRO A 43 11.54 1.01 -2.96
N LEU A 44 10.46 1.15 -2.19
CA LEU A 44 10.42 1.76 -0.85
C LEU A 44 11.07 3.16 -0.82
N GLY A 45 11.09 3.86 -1.96
CA GLY A 45 11.73 5.17 -2.09
C GLY A 45 10.85 6.32 -1.63
N MET A 46 11.49 7.43 -1.30
CA MET A 46 10.84 8.64 -0.84
C MET A 46 10.03 9.32 -1.95
N VAL A 47 10.48 9.23 -3.21
CA VAL A 47 9.96 10.01 -4.34
C VAL A 47 9.24 9.12 -5.33
N SER A 48 8.05 9.53 -5.73
CA SER A 48 7.34 9.10 -6.92
C SER A 48 6.99 10.32 -7.77
N ALA A 49 6.99 10.21 -9.11
CA ALA A 49 6.75 11.34 -9.99
C ALA A 49 5.81 10.98 -11.13
N CYS A 50 4.76 11.77 -11.33
CA CYS A 50 3.74 11.53 -12.33
C CYS A 50 3.14 12.84 -12.86
N SER A 51 2.40 12.75 -13.96
CA SER A 51 1.50 13.83 -14.40
C SER A 51 0.46 14.14 -13.31
N TYR A 52 0.05 15.40 -13.22
CA TYR A 52 -0.88 15.88 -12.22
C TYR A 52 -2.16 16.39 -12.86
N SER A 53 -3.23 15.63 -12.70
CA SER A 53 -4.58 15.99 -13.13
C SER A 53 -5.43 16.61 -12.01
N GLY A 54 -4.97 16.50 -10.76
CA GLY A 54 -5.75 16.87 -9.58
C GLY A 54 -6.73 15.78 -9.12
N ALA A 55 -6.78 14.64 -9.80
CA ALA A 55 -7.69 13.56 -9.45
C ALA A 55 -7.35 12.95 -8.07
N TYR A 56 -8.39 12.64 -7.35
CA TYR A 56 -8.29 11.98 -6.05
C TYR A 56 -8.17 10.45 -6.23
N PRO A 57 -7.41 9.73 -5.40
CA PRO A 57 -6.54 10.21 -4.31
C PRO A 57 -5.09 10.48 -4.73
N THR A 58 -4.65 10.00 -5.87
CA THR A 58 -3.23 9.97 -6.25
C THR A 58 -2.72 11.25 -6.89
N GLY A 59 -3.61 12.10 -7.38
CA GLY A 59 -3.30 13.23 -8.23
C GLY A 59 -3.28 12.89 -9.73
N TYR A 60 -3.41 11.61 -10.08
CA TYR A 60 -3.49 11.10 -11.44
C TYR A 60 -4.81 10.38 -11.68
N GLY A 61 -5.48 10.69 -12.78
CA GLY A 61 -6.72 10.03 -13.19
C GLY A 61 -7.72 10.97 -13.82
N ARG A 62 -8.89 10.42 -14.17
CA ARG A 62 -10.01 11.15 -14.78
C ARG A 62 -11.13 11.48 -13.79
N TYR A 63 -10.92 11.20 -12.51
CA TYR A 63 -11.93 11.40 -11.48
C TYR A 63 -11.58 12.61 -10.63
N ASP A 64 -12.54 13.53 -10.46
CA ASP A 64 -12.42 14.56 -9.43
C ASP A 64 -12.55 13.95 -8.03
N LEU A 65 -12.16 14.77 -7.06
CA LEU A 65 -12.28 14.45 -5.66
C LEU A 65 -13.70 13.97 -5.31
N ALA A 66 -13.81 12.74 -4.81
CA ALA A 66 -15.01 12.27 -4.17
C ALA A 66 -15.12 12.90 -2.78
N LEU A 67 -16.04 13.81 -2.58
CA LEU A 67 -16.42 14.27 -1.25
C LEU A 67 -17.42 13.28 -0.66
N GLU A 68 -17.41 13.11 0.66
CA GLU A 68 -18.39 12.28 1.35
C GLU A 68 -19.81 12.73 0.95
N GLY A 69 -20.59 11.84 0.35
CA GLY A 69 -21.92 12.10 -0.17
C GLY A 69 -22.00 12.81 -1.53
N VAL A 70 -20.87 13.12 -2.18
CA VAL A 70 -20.84 13.67 -3.54
C VAL A 70 -20.11 12.67 -4.46
N PRO A 71 -20.77 12.12 -5.47
CA PRO A 71 -20.15 11.22 -6.42
C PRO A 71 -18.99 11.89 -7.15
N PRO A 72 -17.90 11.17 -7.46
CA PRO A 72 -16.82 11.72 -8.26
C PRO A 72 -17.31 12.11 -9.66
N THR A 73 -16.80 13.21 -10.20
CA THR A 73 -17.03 13.59 -11.58
C THR A 73 -16.02 12.87 -12.46
N LEU A 74 -16.50 12.21 -13.50
CA LEU A 74 -15.64 11.56 -14.51
C LEU A 74 -15.45 12.54 -15.67
N HIS A 75 -14.19 12.80 -16.04
CA HIS A 75 -13.82 13.58 -17.22
C HIS A 75 -13.64 12.68 -18.44
N ASP A 76 -13.97 13.21 -19.64
CA ASP A 76 -13.91 12.46 -20.91
C ASP A 76 -12.49 12.10 -21.34
N GLY A 77 -11.49 12.87 -20.91
CA GLY A 77 -10.09 12.67 -21.22
C GLY A 77 -9.18 12.81 -20.01
N LEU A 78 -7.95 12.36 -20.14
CA LEU A 78 -6.91 12.60 -19.15
C LEU A 78 -6.15 13.87 -19.52
N GLU A 79 -6.19 14.84 -18.63
CA GLU A 79 -5.47 16.11 -18.75
C GLU A 79 -4.53 16.30 -17.57
N ALA A 80 -3.44 17.03 -17.76
CA ALA A 80 -2.53 17.38 -16.68
C ALA A 80 -2.12 18.84 -16.74
N SER A 81 -1.98 19.47 -15.57
CA SER A 81 -1.49 20.84 -15.41
C SER A 81 0.02 20.89 -15.11
N GLY A 82 0.72 19.79 -15.21
CA GLY A 82 2.13 19.62 -14.95
C GLY A 82 2.44 18.26 -14.33
N PHE A 83 3.58 18.19 -13.64
CA PHE A 83 4.08 16.96 -13.00
C PHE A 83 4.38 17.24 -11.53
N THR A 84 3.93 16.37 -10.66
CA THR A 84 4.13 16.46 -9.20
C THR A 84 4.90 15.26 -8.67
N HIS A 85 5.25 15.32 -7.38
CA HIS A 85 6.09 14.36 -6.69
C HIS A 85 5.36 13.85 -5.45
N PHE A 86 5.82 12.70 -4.93
CA PHE A 86 5.27 12.08 -3.73
C PHE A 86 3.81 11.60 -3.87
N GLN A 87 3.44 11.07 -5.06
CA GLN A 87 2.14 10.42 -5.19
C GLN A 87 2.04 9.21 -4.26
N GLN A 88 0.88 9.05 -3.66
CA GLN A 88 0.51 7.84 -2.94
C GLN A 88 -0.23 6.89 -3.88
N SER A 89 -0.01 5.60 -3.72
CA SER A 89 -0.69 4.57 -4.51
C SER A 89 -1.76 3.89 -3.68
N GLY A 90 -2.98 3.85 -4.20
CA GLY A 90 -4.08 3.08 -3.65
C GLY A 90 -4.53 3.49 -2.25
N THR A 91 -4.36 4.75 -1.87
CA THR A 91 -4.78 5.18 -0.55
C THR A 91 -6.25 5.53 -0.52
N GLY A 92 -6.97 5.01 0.45
CA GLY A 92 -8.33 5.39 0.76
C GLY A 92 -8.47 6.87 1.16
N ALA A 93 -9.61 7.28 1.71
CA ALA A 93 -9.98 8.68 1.99
C ALA A 93 -9.13 9.37 3.07
N ILE A 94 -7.83 9.50 2.88
CA ILE A 94 -7.00 10.34 3.72
C ILE A 94 -7.21 11.81 3.32
N ARG A 95 -7.41 12.69 4.28
CA ARG A 95 -7.81 14.07 4.04
C ARG A 95 -6.78 14.92 3.31
N LYS A 96 -5.51 14.47 3.18
CA LYS A 96 -4.42 15.22 2.57
C LYS A 96 -3.44 14.30 1.86
N TYR A 97 -3.12 14.65 0.63
CA TYR A 97 -2.18 13.93 -0.23
C TYR A 97 -1.05 14.85 -0.60
N TYR A 98 0.12 14.29 -0.79
CA TYR A 98 1.33 15.06 -1.00
C TYR A 98 1.32 15.84 -2.31
N ASN A 99 1.56 15.24 -3.45
CA ASN A 99 1.60 15.91 -4.76
C ASN A 99 2.30 17.28 -4.73
N TYR A 100 3.44 17.35 -4.04
CA TYR A 100 4.16 18.60 -3.82
C TYR A 100 4.98 19.01 -5.04
N LEU A 101 5.20 20.33 -5.14
CA LEU A 101 6.16 20.97 -6.05
C LEU A 101 5.88 20.62 -7.52
N ARG A 102 4.87 21.27 -8.08
CA ARG A 102 4.49 21.05 -9.48
C ARG A 102 5.55 21.64 -10.42
N VAL A 103 5.99 20.86 -11.40
CA VAL A 103 6.81 21.31 -12.53
C VAL A 103 5.97 21.28 -13.80
N THR A 104 5.92 22.42 -14.50
CA THR A 104 5.15 22.58 -15.74
C THR A 104 6.07 23.01 -16.88
N PRO A 105 6.33 22.14 -17.87
CA PRO A 105 6.93 22.57 -19.14
C PRO A 105 5.82 23.24 -19.97
N MET A 106 6.04 24.49 -20.40
CA MET A 106 5.00 25.23 -21.12
C MET A 106 5.59 26.14 -22.20
N LEU A 107 4.75 26.42 -23.18
CA LEU A 107 5.03 27.34 -24.29
C LEU A 107 4.29 28.66 -24.09
N GLU A 108 3.23 28.65 -23.32
CA GLU A 108 2.35 29.77 -23.01
C GLU A 108 2.99 30.71 -21.99
N PRO A 109 2.51 31.95 -21.88
CA PRO A 109 2.92 32.91 -20.84
C PRO A 109 2.64 32.37 -19.40
N LEU A 110 3.35 32.92 -18.40
CA LEU A 110 3.30 32.46 -17.01
C LEU A 110 1.90 32.66 -16.36
N ASP A 111 1.10 33.59 -16.86
CA ASP A 111 -0.29 33.82 -16.41
C ASP A 111 -1.22 32.63 -16.72
N GLU A 112 -0.88 31.80 -17.71
CA GLU A 112 -1.56 30.54 -18.03
C GLU A 112 -1.12 29.36 -17.13
N LEU A 113 -0.26 29.57 -16.15
CA LEU A 113 0.13 28.53 -15.20
C LEU A 113 -1.10 27.96 -14.46
N GLY A 114 -1.28 26.67 -14.52
CA GLY A 114 -2.45 25.96 -14.01
C GLY A 114 -3.45 25.55 -15.09
N ARG A 115 -3.25 25.95 -16.34
CA ARG A 115 -3.92 25.36 -17.50
C ARG A 115 -3.60 23.86 -17.56
N SER A 116 -4.53 23.07 -18.03
CA SER A 116 -4.34 21.66 -18.32
C SER A 116 -4.15 21.40 -19.81
N TRP A 117 -3.40 20.37 -20.14
CA TRP A 117 -3.18 19.86 -21.49
C TRP A 117 -3.58 18.38 -21.52
N ALA A 118 -4.22 17.96 -22.61
CA ALA A 118 -4.46 16.55 -22.84
C ALA A 118 -3.14 15.78 -22.89
N LEU A 119 -3.12 14.57 -22.35
CA LEU A 119 -1.98 13.66 -22.37
C LEU A 119 -2.10 12.71 -23.55
N GLU A 120 -1.04 12.59 -24.31
CA GLU A 120 -0.89 11.71 -25.45
C GLU A 120 0.34 10.83 -25.27
N ASP A 121 0.38 9.66 -25.92
CA ASP A 121 1.52 8.74 -25.93
C ASP A 121 2.10 8.47 -24.53
N GLU A 122 1.23 8.19 -23.56
CA GLU A 122 1.67 7.81 -22.23
C GLU A 122 2.45 6.49 -22.25
N VAL A 123 3.58 6.46 -21.57
CA VAL A 123 4.40 5.26 -21.34
C VAL A 123 4.79 5.20 -19.87
N ALA A 124 4.60 4.05 -19.24
CA ALA A 124 5.04 3.80 -17.89
C ALA A 124 5.78 2.46 -17.78
N GLU A 125 6.88 2.47 -17.05
CA GLU A 125 7.67 1.28 -16.70
C GLU A 125 8.14 1.45 -15.24
N PRO A 126 8.52 0.39 -14.53
CA PRO A 126 9.10 0.53 -13.20
C PRO A 126 10.27 1.52 -13.16
N GLY A 127 10.05 2.67 -12.51
CA GLY A 127 11.02 3.76 -12.41
C GLY A 127 11.05 4.76 -13.56
N TYR A 128 10.08 4.70 -14.46
CA TYR A 128 9.98 5.62 -15.59
C TYR A 128 8.53 5.93 -15.94
N TYR A 129 8.27 7.20 -16.23
CA TYR A 129 6.99 7.68 -16.77
C TYR A 129 7.22 8.70 -17.86
N ALA A 130 6.42 8.69 -18.91
CA ALA A 130 6.48 9.70 -19.96
C ALA A 130 5.11 9.97 -20.57
N ALA A 131 4.89 11.21 -21.01
CA ALA A 131 3.70 11.63 -21.75
C ALA A 131 4.01 12.81 -22.66
N THR A 132 3.27 12.95 -23.75
CA THR A 132 3.29 14.14 -24.61
C THR A 132 2.10 15.02 -24.24
N LEU A 133 2.36 16.29 -23.92
CA LEU A 133 1.29 17.27 -23.71
C LEU A 133 0.74 17.71 -25.07
N SER A 134 -0.54 18.03 -25.18
CA SER A 134 -1.16 18.54 -26.40
C SER A 134 -0.54 19.87 -26.91
N SER A 135 0.33 20.50 -26.11
CA SER A 135 1.19 21.61 -26.54
C SER A 135 2.36 21.14 -27.45
N GLY A 136 2.59 19.84 -27.59
CA GLY A 136 3.71 19.25 -28.32
C GLY A 136 4.99 19.05 -27.48
N VAL A 137 4.97 19.33 -26.18
CA VAL A 137 6.11 19.06 -25.29
C VAL A 137 6.07 17.62 -24.82
N ARG A 138 7.14 16.85 -25.07
CA ARG A 138 7.34 15.51 -24.48
C ARG A 138 7.98 15.66 -23.12
N ALA A 139 7.39 15.03 -22.11
CA ALA A 139 7.92 14.94 -20.76
C ALA A 139 8.29 13.50 -20.43
N GLU A 140 9.45 13.31 -19.82
CA GLU A 140 9.97 12.03 -19.32
C GLU A 140 10.45 12.21 -17.88
N LEU A 141 10.14 11.25 -17.01
CA LEU A 141 10.43 11.29 -15.59
C LEU A 141 11.12 9.98 -15.16
N THR A 142 12.17 10.09 -14.36
CA THR A 142 12.78 8.95 -13.67
C THR A 142 13.22 9.36 -12.28
N VAL A 143 13.27 8.41 -11.34
CA VAL A 143 13.49 8.70 -9.92
C VAL A 143 14.67 7.92 -9.34
N GLY A 144 15.25 8.48 -8.27
CA GLY A 144 16.11 7.80 -7.33
C GLY A 144 15.39 7.63 -5.97
N PRO A 145 16.08 7.15 -4.94
CA PRO A 145 15.51 7.04 -3.59
C PRO A 145 14.93 8.34 -3.04
N ALA A 146 15.60 9.48 -3.28
CA ALA A 146 15.20 10.81 -2.79
C ALA A 146 15.36 11.90 -3.86
N SER A 147 15.26 11.54 -5.13
CA SER A 147 15.49 12.47 -6.25
C SER A 147 14.62 12.12 -7.45
N VAL A 148 14.42 13.11 -8.33
CA VAL A 148 13.79 12.94 -9.64
C VAL A 148 14.60 13.65 -10.70
N VAL A 149 14.62 13.09 -11.90
CA VAL A 149 15.12 13.75 -13.11
C VAL A 149 13.99 13.86 -14.10
N HIS A 150 13.68 15.08 -14.52
CA HIS A 150 12.78 15.37 -15.62
C HIS A 150 13.60 15.63 -16.87
N ARG A 151 13.15 15.12 -18.00
CA ARG A 151 13.65 15.48 -19.32
C ARG A 151 12.47 15.96 -20.17
N TYR A 152 12.58 17.18 -20.69
CA TYR A 152 11.57 17.78 -21.54
C TYR A 152 12.14 17.96 -22.95
N THR A 153 11.40 17.47 -23.95
CA THR A 153 11.72 17.72 -25.37
C THR A 153 10.74 18.73 -25.91
N PHE A 154 11.23 19.86 -26.34
CA PHE A 154 10.46 21.00 -26.83
C PHE A 154 10.32 21.01 -28.34
N PRO A 155 9.19 21.49 -28.91
CA PRO A 155 9.13 21.94 -30.29
C PRO A 155 9.89 23.25 -30.45
N GLU A 156 10.06 23.72 -31.70
CA GLU A 156 10.60 25.05 -31.96
C GLU A 156 9.65 26.11 -31.39
N HIS A 157 10.16 26.96 -30.51
CA HIS A 157 9.37 28.02 -29.89
C HIS A 157 10.26 29.16 -29.42
N ARG A 158 9.78 30.42 -29.60
CA ARG A 158 10.52 31.63 -29.22
C ARG A 158 10.70 31.84 -27.72
N SER A 159 9.89 31.16 -26.88
CA SER A 159 9.90 31.35 -25.43
C SER A 159 9.33 30.10 -24.74
N ALA A 160 10.08 28.99 -24.81
CA ALA A 160 9.78 27.78 -24.03
C ALA A 160 10.15 28.00 -22.55
N ARG A 161 9.48 27.28 -21.65
CA ARG A 161 9.62 27.45 -20.19
C ARG A 161 9.61 26.10 -19.47
N VAL A 162 10.42 26.02 -18.40
CA VAL A 162 10.25 25.04 -17.33
C VAL A 162 9.92 25.83 -16.06
N VAL A 163 8.71 25.71 -15.58
CA VAL A 163 8.18 26.44 -14.42
C VAL A 163 8.09 25.50 -13.23
N VAL A 164 8.71 25.86 -12.12
CA VAL A 164 8.61 25.15 -10.84
C VAL A 164 7.74 25.97 -9.90
N ASP A 165 6.63 25.41 -9.51
CA ASP A 165 5.66 25.98 -8.56
C ASP A 165 5.84 25.31 -7.19
N LEU A 166 6.39 26.06 -6.22
CA LEU A 166 6.59 25.59 -4.86
C LEU A 166 5.34 25.76 -3.99
N SER A 167 4.35 26.48 -4.48
CA SER A 167 3.13 26.75 -3.74
C SER A 167 2.11 25.62 -3.77
N LEU A 168 2.20 24.73 -4.76
CA LEU A 168 1.31 23.58 -4.83
C LEU A 168 1.72 22.53 -3.80
N GLY A 169 0.81 22.24 -2.88
CA GLY A 169 1.05 21.29 -1.80
C GLY A 169 -0.15 20.40 -1.54
N GLY A 170 -0.15 19.22 -2.17
CA GLY A 170 -1.10 18.17 -1.91
C GLY A 170 -2.53 18.44 -2.39
N LEU A 171 -3.36 17.44 -2.17
CA LEU A 171 -4.80 17.50 -2.34
C LEU A 171 -5.43 17.59 -0.94
N ALA A 172 -6.18 18.64 -0.66
CA ALA A 172 -6.89 18.79 0.61
C ALA A 172 -8.39 18.53 0.41
N ILE A 173 -8.97 17.70 1.26
CA ILE A 173 -10.40 17.45 1.32
C ILE A 173 -10.95 18.10 2.59
N PRO A 174 -12.02 18.84 2.53
CA PRO A 174 -12.77 19.48 1.43
C PRO A 174 -12.35 20.93 1.19
N SER A 175 -11.28 21.41 1.79
CA SER A 175 -10.97 22.84 1.93
C SER A 175 -9.97 23.41 0.91
N GLY A 176 -9.67 22.69 -0.17
CA GLY A 176 -8.72 23.13 -1.17
C GLY A 176 -7.27 22.71 -0.90
N ALA A 177 -6.34 23.15 -1.74
CA ALA A 177 -4.92 22.78 -1.66
C ALA A 177 -4.28 23.20 -0.35
N THR A 178 -3.37 22.38 0.16
CA THR A 178 -2.54 22.74 1.30
C THR A 178 -1.64 23.92 0.94
N VAL A 179 -1.58 24.90 1.82
CA VAL A 179 -0.82 26.12 1.62
C VAL A 179 0.44 26.08 2.47
N PRO A 180 1.63 26.36 1.92
CA PRO A 180 2.83 26.48 2.74
C PRO A 180 2.69 27.58 3.76
N LEU A 181 2.99 27.26 5.03
CA LEU A 181 3.02 28.22 6.14
C LEU A 181 4.26 29.09 6.08
N ARG A 182 5.38 28.53 5.64
CA ARG A 182 6.66 29.20 5.45
C ARG A 182 7.28 28.69 4.15
N ALA A 183 7.98 29.58 3.45
CA ALA A 183 8.76 29.19 2.30
C ALA A 183 9.99 30.06 2.11
N GLN A 184 11.03 29.44 1.61
CA GLN A 184 12.26 30.10 1.19
C GLN A 184 12.65 29.56 -0.21
N LEU A 185 13.09 30.45 -1.09
CA LEU A 185 13.56 30.06 -2.42
C LEU A 185 14.73 30.96 -2.82
N HIS A 186 15.84 30.35 -3.16
CA HIS A 186 17.09 31.01 -3.51
C HIS A 186 17.54 30.59 -4.91
N SER A 187 17.80 31.57 -5.78
CA SER A 187 18.54 31.41 -7.02
C SER A 187 20.03 31.48 -6.68
N ILE A 188 20.74 30.36 -6.72
CA ILE A 188 22.12 30.23 -6.24
C ILE A 188 23.13 30.67 -7.33
N SER A 189 22.94 30.11 -8.52
CA SER A 189 23.74 30.39 -9.71
C SER A 189 22.93 30.07 -10.97
N PRO A 190 23.41 30.41 -12.17
CA PRO A 190 22.74 29.99 -13.40
C PRO A 190 22.51 28.46 -13.40
N GLY A 191 21.30 28.05 -13.60
CA GLY A 191 20.88 26.63 -13.57
C GLY A 191 20.69 26.03 -12.17
N VAL A 192 21.04 26.70 -11.08
CA VAL A 192 21.00 26.14 -9.73
C VAL A 192 20.12 26.98 -8.81
N ALA A 193 19.22 26.31 -8.10
CA ALA A 193 18.39 26.91 -7.06
C ALA A 193 18.13 25.93 -5.91
N ALA A 194 17.74 26.47 -4.76
CA ALA A 194 17.27 25.66 -3.63
C ALA A 194 16.10 26.35 -2.94
N GLY A 195 15.19 25.57 -2.41
CA GLY A 195 14.02 26.05 -1.70
C GLY A 195 13.61 25.12 -0.60
N GLU A 196 12.83 25.66 0.32
CA GLU A 196 12.20 24.91 1.41
C GLU A 196 10.79 25.43 1.60
N VAL A 197 9.85 24.54 1.74
CA VAL A 197 8.47 24.85 2.09
C VAL A 197 8.10 24.10 3.38
N VAL A 198 7.42 24.77 4.30
CA VAL A 198 6.88 24.14 5.50
C VAL A 198 5.39 23.94 5.31
N MET A 199 5.00 22.69 5.21
CA MET A 199 3.60 22.27 5.03
C MET A 199 3.20 21.39 6.20
N GLU A 200 2.06 21.71 6.81
CA GLU A 200 1.50 20.89 7.90
C GLU A 200 2.48 20.60 9.07
N GLY A 201 3.39 21.53 9.31
CA GLY A 201 4.35 21.44 10.41
C GLY A 201 5.67 20.75 10.10
N ALA A 202 5.85 20.23 8.89
CA ALA A 202 7.11 19.62 8.46
C ALA A 202 7.74 20.38 7.28
N PRO A 203 9.08 20.50 7.24
CA PRO A 203 9.79 21.07 6.11
C PRO A 203 9.88 20.07 4.95
N LEU A 204 9.79 20.57 3.74
CA LEU A 204 10.21 19.86 2.53
C LEU A 204 11.19 20.76 1.78
N ALA A 205 12.43 20.36 1.76
CA ALA A 205 13.49 21.04 1.05
C ALA A 205 13.73 20.43 -0.33
N VAL A 206 14.07 21.26 -1.30
CA VAL A 206 14.42 20.85 -2.66
C VAL A 206 15.68 21.56 -3.11
N HIS A 207 16.57 20.82 -3.77
CA HIS A 207 17.69 21.33 -4.53
C HIS A 207 17.44 21.06 -6.01
N LEU A 208 17.63 22.08 -6.86
CA LEU A 208 17.25 22.11 -8.26
C LEU A 208 18.49 22.39 -9.11
N GLU A 209 18.70 21.57 -10.15
CA GLU A 209 19.73 21.77 -11.17
C GLU A 209 19.11 21.64 -12.57
N CYS A 210 19.20 22.70 -13.38
CA CYS A 210 18.70 22.72 -14.74
C CYS A 210 19.87 22.95 -15.73
N ASP A 211 19.93 22.14 -16.78
CA ASP A 211 20.99 22.20 -17.77
C ASP A 211 20.79 23.27 -18.88
N ALA A 212 19.61 23.92 -18.90
CA ALA A 212 19.31 25.01 -19.82
C ALA A 212 20.01 26.33 -19.44
N LEU A 213 21.35 26.30 -19.33
CA LEU A 213 22.16 27.45 -18.87
C LEU A 213 22.05 28.70 -19.77
N GLN A 214 21.68 28.54 -21.04
CA GLN A 214 21.38 29.62 -21.96
C GLN A 214 20.01 30.27 -21.75
N TRP A 215 19.13 29.64 -20.99
CA TRP A 215 17.83 30.19 -20.65
C TRP A 215 17.94 31.09 -19.42
N ARG A 216 17.06 32.10 -19.37
CA ARG A 216 17.01 33.01 -18.20
C ARG A 216 16.34 32.34 -17.04
N GLN A 217 17.06 32.26 -15.92
CA GLN A 217 16.54 31.85 -14.63
C GLN A 217 15.91 33.06 -13.92
N MET A 218 14.66 32.94 -13.49
CA MET A 218 13.90 34.02 -12.86
C MET A 218 13.02 33.51 -11.76
N LEU A 219 12.98 34.24 -10.64
CA LEU A 219 11.95 34.04 -9.61
C LEU A 219 10.63 34.68 -10.07
N TRP A 220 9.53 34.14 -9.59
CA TRP A 220 8.20 34.69 -9.85
C TRP A 220 7.31 34.56 -8.60
N TYR A 221 6.39 35.53 -8.46
CA TYR A 221 5.38 35.59 -7.41
C TYR A 221 4.06 36.10 -7.97
N ASP A 222 2.97 35.49 -7.62
CA ASP A 222 1.62 35.82 -8.14
C ASP A 222 1.59 35.87 -9.68
N ARG A 223 2.25 34.89 -10.32
CA ARG A 223 2.43 34.80 -11.79
C ARG A 223 3.14 36.00 -12.43
N ARG A 224 3.82 36.81 -11.64
CA ARG A 224 4.62 37.94 -12.11
C ARG A 224 6.10 37.69 -11.90
N LEU A 225 6.88 37.97 -12.93
CA LEU A 225 8.33 37.85 -12.87
C LEU A 225 8.93 38.86 -11.89
N MET A 226 10.00 38.46 -11.23
CA MET A 226 10.80 39.30 -10.34
C MET A 226 12.19 39.52 -10.96
N PRO A 227 12.35 40.50 -11.91
CA PRO A 227 13.62 40.76 -12.58
C PRO A 227 14.70 41.15 -11.56
N GLY A 228 15.85 40.42 -11.58
CA GLY A 228 16.96 40.64 -10.64
C GLY A 228 16.73 40.11 -9.23
N GLY A 229 15.59 39.55 -8.94
CA GLY A 229 15.32 38.86 -7.66
C GLY A 229 16.11 37.56 -7.59
N THR A 230 16.83 37.36 -6.49
CA THR A 230 17.57 36.12 -6.19
C THR A 230 17.05 35.37 -5.02
N ARG A 231 16.11 35.94 -4.27
CA ARG A 231 15.53 35.34 -3.05
C ARG A 231 14.06 35.69 -2.91
N LEU A 232 13.29 34.72 -2.48
CA LEU A 232 11.94 34.84 -1.95
C LEU A 232 11.93 34.25 -0.55
N ASP A 233 11.39 35.00 0.40
CA ASP A 233 11.16 34.59 1.78
C ASP A 233 9.78 35.04 2.19
N PHE A 234 8.99 34.14 2.75
CA PHE A 234 7.74 34.54 3.37
C PHE A 234 7.29 33.56 4.45
N ASP A 235 6.57 34.11 5.41
CA ASP A 235 5.95 33.44 6.52
C ASP A 235 4.49 33.87 6.60
N HIS A 236 3.56 32.92 6.55
CA HIS A 236 2.13 33.23 6.58
C HIS A 236 1.55 32.97 7.95
N ILE A 237 1.17 34.02 8.64
CA ILE A 237 0.43 33.93 9.91
C ILE A 237 -1.01 33.43 9.70
N ARG A 238 -1.58 33.64 8.51
CA ARG A 238 -2.93 33.19 8.13
C ARG A 238 -2.94 32.75 6.67
N PRO A 239 -3.03 31.45 6.39
CA PRO A 239 -2.94 30.91 5.02
C PRO A 239 -4.25 31.04 4.22
N THR A 240 -4.98 32.16 4.32
CA THR A 240 -6.27 32.30 3.63
C THR A 240 -6.17 32.77 2.17
N THR A 241 -5.00 33.22 1.73
CA THR A 241 -4.82 33.72 0.34
C THR A 241 -3.40 33.46 -0.14
N LEU A 242 -3.10 32.20 -0.44
CA LEU A 242 -1.81 31.91 -1.02
C LEU A 242 -1.77 32.42 -2.49
N ARG A 243 -0.80 33.24 -2.76
CA ARG A 243 -0.41 33.56 -4.13
C ARG A 243 0.66 32.60 -4.59
N PRO A 244 0.55 32.01 -5.79
CA PRO A 244 1.52 31.07 -6.29
C PRO A 244 2.91 31.73 -6.45
N PHE A 245 3.96 30.95 -6.20
CA PHE A 245 5.34 31.39 -6.28
C PHE A 245 6.29 30.27 -6.68
N GLY A 246 7.42 30.65 -7.23
CA GLY A 246 8.42 29.68 -7.63
C GLY A 246 9.54 30.28 -8.46
N LEU A 247 10.14 29.43 -9.26
CA LEU A 247 11.14 29.86 -10.23
C LEU A 247 10.85 29.27 -11.61
N MET A 248 11.45 29.86 -12.64
CA MET A 248 11.39 29.33 -13.98
C MET A 248 12.69 29.55 -14.74
N TRP A 249 12.94 28.70 -15.71
CA TRP A 249 13.87 28.89 -16.78
C TRP A 249 13.10 29.14 -18.06
N ALA A 250 13.46 30.16 -18.81
CA ALA A 250 12.77 30.51 -20.05
C ALA A 250 13.75 31.00 -21.13
N GLY A 251 13.54 30.54 -22.36
CA GLY A 251 14.34 30.90 -23.51
C GLY A 251 13.79 30.33 -24.82
N PRO A 252 14.43 30.62 -25.94
CA PRO A 252 14.06 30.01 -27.21
C PRO A 252 14.39 28.51 -27.20
N SER A 253 13.59 27.72 -27.89
CA SER A 253 13.87 26.31 -28.18
C SER A 253 13.91 26.05 -29.67
N THR A 254 14.76 25.13 -30.08
CA THR A 254 14.75 24.52 -31.41
C THR A 254 13.93 23.22 -31.37
N ALA A 255 13.44 22.77 -32.49
CA ALA A 255 12.71 21.51 -32.58
C ALA A 255 13.57 20.34 -32.10
N GLY A 256 13.05 19.57 -31.16
CA GLY A 256 13.73 18.42 -30.54
C GLY A 256 14.76 18.81 -29.46
N GLN A 257 14.86 20.08 -29.09
CA GLN A 257 15.74 20.49 -27.99
C GLN A 257 15.28 19.87 -26.68
N THR A 258 16.21 19.24 -25.95
CA THR A 258 15.98 18.68 -24.62
C THR A 258 16.45 19.62 -23.52
N VAL A 259 15.75 19.60 -22.40
CA VAL A 259 16.12 20.26 -21.15
C VAL A 259 15.96 19.26 -20.01
N GLU A 260 16.99 19.06 -19.21
CA GLU A 260 16.95 18.26 -18.00
C GLU A 260 16.84 19.13 -16.75
N LEU A 261 15.87 18.81 -15.89
CA LEU A 261 15.73 19.35 -14.54
C LEU A 261 15.94 18.22 -13.55
N ARG A 262 16.91 18.37 -12.66
CA ARG A 262 17.24 17.45 -11.59
C ARG A 262 16.78 18.03 -10.26
N MET A 263 16.07 17.25 -9.46
CA MET A 263 15.56 17.68 -8.17
C MET A 263 15.93 16.66 -7.10
N GLY A 264 16.58 17.11 -6.05
CA GLY A 264 16.82 16.33 -4.83
C GLY A 264 15.95 16.84 -3.71
N PHE A 265 15.45 15.94 -2.89
CA PHE A 265 14.51 16.25 -1.79
C PHE A 265 15.08 15.84 -0.45
N SER A 266 14.67 16.55 0.61
CA SER A 266 14.94 16.19 2.00
C SER A 266 13.90 16.79 2.93
N LEU A 267 13.61 16.11 4.03
CA LEU A 267 12.82 16.65 5.15
C LEU A 267 13.69 17.37 6.18
N ARG A 268 15.01 17.51 5.93
CA ARG A 268 16.01 18.07 6.86
C ARG A 268 16.79 19.26 6.31
N GLY A 269 16.33 19.86 5.20
CA GLY A 269 16.89 21.09 4.67
C GLY A 269 17.60 20.94 3.31
N THR A 270 17.94 22.09 2.73
CA THR A 270 18.41 22.20 1.36
C THR A 270 19.80 21.60 1.11
N ASP A 271 20.70 21.61 2.10
CA ASP A 271 22.01 20.96 1.98
C ASP A 271 21.86 19.45 1.87
N ARG A 272 20.99 18.87 2.69
CA ARG A 272 20.69 17.44 2.62
C ARG A 272 19.99 17.07 1.32
N ALA A 273 19.08 17.92 0.83
CA ALA A 273 18.45 17.73 -0.49
C ALA A 273 19.49 17.69 -1.62
N ARG A 274 20.53 18.56 -1.57
CA ARG A 274 21.65 18.54 -2.51
C ARG A 274 22.47 17.25 -2.40
N GLU A 275 22.81 16.82 -1.18
CA GLU A 275 23.52 15.57 -0.94
C GLU A 275 22.75 14.37 -1.49
N ASN A 276 21.46 14.31 -1.26
CA ASN A 276 20.56 13.28 -1.77
C ASN A 276 20.56 13.27 -3.31
N LEU A 277 20.45 14.44 -3.95
CA LEU A 277 20.53 14.54 -5.41
C LEU A 277 21.86 13.99 -5.93
N HIS A 278 22.98 14.46 -5.39
CA HIS A 278 24.31 14.08 -5.89
C HIS A 278 24.66 12.61 -5.60
N ARG A 279 24.12 12.03 -4.54
CA ARG A 279 24.22 10.59 -4.26
C ARG A 279 23.46 9.78 -5.31
N ASP A 280 22.23 10.17 -5.62
CA ASP A 280 21.34 9.46 -6.52
C ASP A 280 21.69 9.70 -8.00
N VAL A 281 22.02 10.95 -8.33
CA VAL A 281 22.34 11.45 -9.68
C VAL A 281 23.68 12.20 -9.63
N PRO A 282 24.81 11.52 -9.83
CA PRO A 282 26.13 12.17 -9.79
C PRO A 282 26.22 13.36 -10.76
N PRO A 283 26.97 14.44 -10.41
CA PRO A 283 27.12 15.61 -11.24
C PRO A 283 27.79 15.30 -12.59
N ALA A 284 27.48 16.09 -13.60
CA ALA A 284 28.07 16.18 -14.94
C ALA A 284 28.38 14.86 -15.70
N GLY A 285 27.69 14.65 -16.80
CA GLY A 285 27.88 13.52 -17.72
C GLY A 285 27.08 12.26 -17.39
N THR A 286 26.35 12.27 -16.29
CA THR A 286 25.42 11.18 -15.89
C THR A 286 24.00 11.66 -16.03
N GLY A 287 23.48 11.67 -17.25
CA GLY A 287 22.17 12.21 -17.56
C GLY A 287 21.01 11.28 -17.16
N PHE A 288 19.84 11.68 -17.58
CA PHE A 288 18.55 11.01 -17.42
C PHE A 288 18.63 9.50 -17.67
N ASP A 289 19.23 9.07 -18.78
CA ASP A 289 19.25 7.66 -19.18
C ASP A 289 20.01 6.77 -18.18
N GLN A 290 21.13 7.26 -17.63
CA GLN A 290 21.85 6.50 -16.60
C GLN A 290 21.04 6.37 -15.30
N ARG A 291 20.28 7.42 -14.91
CA ARG A 291 19.41 7.30 -13.74
C ARG A 291 18.30 6.30 -14.00
N ARG A 292 17.62 6.39 -15.15
CA ARG A 292 16.60 5.44 -15.58
C ARG A 292 17.13 4.00 -15.54
N ASP A 293 18.31 3.74 -16.13
CA ASP A 293 18.91 2.41 -16.15
C ASP A 293 19.21 1.86 -14.75
N ARG A 294 19.73 2.71 -13.84
CA ARG A 294 20.00 2.32 -12.45
C ARG A 294 18.70 1.97 -11.73
N THR A 295 17.66 2.77 -11.89
CA THR A 295 16.35 2.51 -11.25
C THR A 295 15.71 1.25 -11.82
N ARG A 296 15.75 1.08 -13.14
CA ARG A 296 15.28 -0.14 -13.81
C ARG A 296 16.04 -1.39 -13.34
N LYS A 297 17.37 -1.29 -13.16
CA LYS A 297 18.19 -2.38 -12.62
C LYS A 297 17.79 -2.73 -11.18
N THR A 298 17.49 -1.73 -10.35
CA THR A 298 17.03 -1.94 -8.98
C THR A 298 15.68 -2.65 -8.97
N TRP A 299 14.70 -2.18 -9.74
CA TRP A 299 13.42 -2.84 -9.89
C TRP A 299 13.54 -4.28 -10.41
N ARG A 300 14.37 -4.49 -11.43
CA ARG A 300 14.63 -5.85 -11.95
C ARG A 300 15.15 -6.78 -10.87
N LYS A 301 16.06 -6.30 -10.00
CA LYS A 301 16.56 -7.09 -8.86
C LYS A 301 15.44 -7.43 -7.89
N ARG A 302 14.55 -6.47 -7.57
CA ARG A 302 13.44 -6.67 -6.63
C ARG A 302 12.36 -7.58 -7.18
N LEU A 303 11.98 -7.39 -8.42
CA LEU A 303 10.94 -8.21 -9.05
C LEU A 303 11.39 -9.66 -9.35
N ARG A 304 12.68 -9.92 -9.39
CA ARG A 304 13.23 -11.27 -9.53
C ARG A 304 13.23 -12.08 -8.25
N THR A 305 12.83 -11.52 -7.12
CA THR A 305 12.70 -12.28 -5.86
C THR A 305 11.59 -13.33 -5.94
N ILE A 306 10.62 -13.18 -6.84
CA ILE A 306 9.64 -14.22 -7.15
C ILE A 306 9.66 -14.47 -8.67
N ALA A 307 9.73 -15.70 -9.08
CA ALA A 307 9.55 -16.14 -10.46
C ALA A 307 8.39 -17.14 -10.52
N VAL A 308 7.49 -16.96 -11.47
CA VAL A 308 6.34 -17.84 -11.70
C VAL A 308 6.37 -18.40 -13.12
N ASP A 309 5.88 -19.61 -13.29
CA ASP A 309 5.77 -20.28 -14.59
C ASP A 309 4.30 -20.34 -15.03
N THR A 310 3.97 -19.61 -16.08
CA THR A 310 2.62 -19.57 -16.67
C THR A 310 2.69 -19.26 -18.16
N PRO A 311 1.90 -19.93 -19.01
CA PRO A 311 1.75 -19.57 -20.41
C PRO A 311 0.88 -18.31 -20.62
N SER A 312 0.14 -17.87 -19.60
CA SER A 312 -0.74 -16.71 -19.68
C SER A 312 0.03 -15.40 -19.48
N ALA A 313 0.21 -14.65 -20.58
CA ALA A 313 0.83 -13.32 -20.53
C ALA A 313 0.04 -12.33 -19.65
N GLU A 314 -1.28 -12.44 -19.63
CA GLU A 314 -2.14 -11.62 -18.79
C GLU A 314 -1.88 -11.88 -17.30
N ARG A 315 -1.89 -13.16 -16.88
CA ARG A 315 -1.66 -13.53 -15.48
C ARG A 315 -0.25 -13.19 -15.03
N GLU A 316 0.77 -13.37 -15.90
CA GLU A 316 2.14 -12.89 -15.62
C GLU A 316 2.16 -11.36 -15.43
N THR A 317 1.37 -10.61 -16.22
CA THR A 317 1.26 -9.14 -16.08
C THR A 317 0.62 -8.76 -14.76
N VAL A 318 -0.53 -9.33 -14.41
CA VAL A 318 -1.21 -9.03 -13.13
C VAL A 318 -0.32 -9.37 -11.95
N PHE A 319 0.31 -10.56 -11.94
CA PHE A 319 1.20 -10.98 -10.85
C PHE A 319 2.44 -10.08 -10.72
N SER A 320 3.10 -9.78 -11.86
CA SER A 320 4.29 -8.92 -11.85
C SER A 320 3.97 -7.50 -11.39
N THR A 321 2.78 -7.00 -11.75
CA THR A 321 2.32 -5.67 -11.34
C THR A 321 1.90 -5.65 -9.88
N ALA A 322 1.22 -6.69 -9.39
CA ALA A 322 0.88 -6.81 -7.97
C ALA A 322 2.14 -6.86 -7.10
N LEU A 323 3.17 -7.61 -7.51
CA LEU A 323 4.46 -7.61 -6.81
C LEU A 323 5.13 -6.22 -6.87
N TYR A 324 5.05 -5.52 -8.00
CA TYR A 324 5.57 -4.15 -8.13
C TYR A 324 4.86 -3.18 -7.18
N HIS A 325 3.52 -3.16 -7.14
CA HIS A 325 2.73 -2.33 -6.24
C HIS A 325 3.06 -2.60 -4.77
N SER A 326 3.22 -3.87 -4.38
CA SER A 326 3.57 -4.29 -3.02
C SER A 326 4.92 -3.76 -2.53
N LEU A 327 5.81 -3.31 -3.43
CA LEU A 327 7.16 -2.86 -3.11
C LEU A 327 7.36 -1.34 -3.28
N ILE A 328 6.29 -0.56 -3.55
CA ILE A 328 6.40 0.90 -3.70
C ILE A 328 6.46 1.57 -2.32
N LYS A 329 5.62 1.17 -1.38
CA LYS A 329 5.44 1.76 -0.05
C LYS A 329 5.63 0.70 1.06
N PRO A 330 5.86 1.11 2.33
CA PRO A 330 6.11 2.45 2.84
C PRO A 330 7.44 3.03 2.37
N CYS A 331 7.64 4.35 2.58
CA CYS A 331 8.91 4.99 2.24
C CYS A 331 9.94 4.76 3.35
N LEU A 332 11.08 4.15 3.00
CA LEU A 332 12.27 4.09 3.85
C LEU A 332 13.19 5.25 3.47
N ALA A 333 13.39 6.17 4.40
CA ALA A 333 14.18 7.39 4.23
C ALA A 333 15.13 7.59 5.42
N PRO A 334 16.20 6.79 5.52
CA PRO A 334 17.11 6.88 6.66
C PRO A 334 17.68 8.30 6.79
N SER A 335 17.79 8.76 8.03
CA SER A 335 18.28 10.10 8.39
C SER A 335 17.41 11.26 7.90
N GLU A 336 16.14 11.04 7.55
CA GLU A 336 15.24 12.08 7.02
C GLU A 336 14.15 12.52 8.01
N SER A 337 14.12 12.06 9.26
CA SER A 337 13.11 12.53 10.22
C SER A 337 13.12 14.06 10.35
N PRO A 338 11.99 14.74 10.11
CA PRO A 338 11.87 16.18 10.36
C PRO A 338 11.52 16.51 11.82
N PHE A 339 11.20 15.49 12.64
CA PHE A 339 10.61 15.64 13.96
C PHE A 339 11.64 15.50 15.09
N TRP A 340 12.66 14.67 14.88
CA TRP A 340 13.79 14.46 15.80
C TRP A 340 15.09 14.21 15.05
N PRO A 341 16.23 14.54 15.64
CA PRO A 341 17.54 14.24 15.06
C PRO A 341 17.75 12.71 15.06
N THR A 342 18.02 12.14 13.91
CA THR A 342 18.39 10.72 13.77
C THR A 342 19.27 10.51 12.56
N ASP A 343 20.22 9.59 12.68
CA ASP A 343 20.97 9.03 11.56
C ASP A 343 20.51 7.59 11.25
N GLY A 344 19.54 7.10 12.03
CA GLY A 344 18.98 5.76 11.90
C GLY A 344 17.85 5.64 10.86
N PRO A 345 17.21 4.47 10.81
CA PRO A 345 16.04 4.24 9.99
C PRO A 345 14.92 5.25 10.30
N PHE A 346 14.28 5.71 9.24
CA PHE A 346 13.06 6.51 9.31
C PHE A 346 12.08 6.02 8.25
N VAL A 347 10.83 5.86 8.63
CA VAL A 347 9.76 5.40 7.75
C VAL A 347 8.64 6.42 7.76
N PHE A 348 8.05 6.65 6.59
CA PHE A 348 6.85 7.45 6.46
C PHE A 348 6.02 6.96 5.27
N ASP A 349 4.94 7.64 4.98
CA ASP A 349 3.96 7.24 3.96
C ASP A 349 3.37 5.86 4.25
N ILE A 350 3.17 5.60 5.54
CA ILE A 350 2.26 4.59 6.02
C ILE A 350 0.89 5.25 6.01
N SER A 351 0.13 5.01 4.95
CA SER A 351 -1.21 5.58 4.80
C SER A 351 -2.07 5.13 5.96
N THR A 352 -2.10 3.81 6.18
CA THR A 352 -2.57 3.19 7.40
C THR A 352 -1.97 1.79 7.57
N MET A 353 -1.62 1.45 8.80
CA MET A 353 -1.19 0.09 9.15
C MET A 353 -2.30 -0.94 8.89
N TRP A 354 -3.57 -0.51 8.94
CA TRP A 354 -4.73 -1.34 8.71
C TRP A 354 -4.76 -1.96 7.31
N ASP A 355 -4.25 -1.21 6.32
CA ASP A 355 -4.18 -1.67 4.93
C ASP A 355 -3.08 -2.71 4.72
N ILE A 356 -1.95 -2.58 5.43
CA ILE A 356 -0.69 -3.26 5.07
C ILE A 356 -0.27 -4.39 6.03
N TYR A 357 -0.82 -4.44 7.27
CA TYR A 357 -0.31 -5.37 8.28
C TYR A 357 -0.61 -6.83 7.99
N ARG A 358 -1.72 -7.13 7.26
CA ARG A 358 -2.13 -8.52 6.99
C ARG A 358 -1.32 -9.21 5.91
N THR A 359 -0.91 -8.47 4.89
CA THR A 359 -0.35 -9.06 3.66
C THR A 359 0.96 -8.42 3.24
N GLN A 360 1.04 -7.09 3.14
CA GLN A 360 2.21 -6.41 2.62
C GLN A 360 3.41 -6.48 3.58
N LEU A 361 3.25 -6.19 4.88
CA LEU A 361 4.35 -6.29 5.85
C LEU A 361 4.87 -7.73 5.98
N PRO A 362 4.03 -8.78 6.05
CA PRO A 362 4.49 -10.16 5.92
C PRO A 362 5.24 -10.47 4.63
N LEU A 363 4.78 -9.92 3.49
CA LEU A 363 5.46 -10.10 2.20
C LEU A 363 6.85 -9.43 2.19
N LEU A 364 6.94 -8.19 2.69
CA LEU A 364 8.21 -7.50 2.86
C LEU A 364 9.15 -8.26 3.81
N THR A 365 8.61 -8.82 4.89
CA THR A 365 9.39 -9.66 5.82
C THR A 365 9.98 -10.87 5.14
N MET A 366 9.22 -11.55 4.29
CA MET A 366 9.68 -12.71 3.54
C MET A 366 10.73 -12.33 2.48
N LEU A 367 10.47 -11.30 1.66
CA LEU A 367 11.30 -10.97 0.51
C LEU A 367 12.48 -10.05 0.83
N LEU A 368 12.33 -9.19 1.83
CA LEU A 368 13.24 -8.08 2.16
C LEU A 368 13.45 -7.95 3.66
N SER A 369 13.85 -9.05 4.34
CA SER A 369 13.95 -9.14 5.80
C SER A 369 14.74 -8.00 6.43
N GLU A 370 15.86 -7.56 5.80
CA GLU A 370 16.64 -6.42 6.27
C GLU A 370 15.82 -5.13 6.29
N ARG A 371 14.96 -4.91 5.27
CA ARG A 371 14.09 -3.74 5.19
C ARG A 371 12.94 -3.81 6.19
N ALA A 372 12.42 -5.00 6.44
CA ALA A 372 11.43 -5.22 7.49
C ALA A 372 11.99 -4.87 8.87
N VAL A 373 13.22 -5.27 9.16
CA VAL A 373 13.92 -4.89 10.42
C VAL A 373 14.12 -3.37 10.50
N GLU A 374 14.50 -2.70 9.41
CA GLU A 374 14.63 -1.24 9.39
C GLU A 374 13.27 -0.54 9.64
N ILE A 375 12.17 -1.07 9.08
CA ILE A 375 10.82 -0.56 9.36
C ILE A 375 10.46 -0.74 10.84
N ALA A 376 10.74 -1.91 11.42
CA ALA A 376 10.50 -2.16 12.84
C ALA A 376 11.30 -1.22 13.75
N ALA A 377 12.60 -1.03 13.48
CA ALA A 377 13.42 -0.09 14.20
C ALA A 377 12.91 1.35 14.10
N ALA A 378 12.45 1.77 12.91
CA ALA A 378 11.83 3.08 12.72
C ALA A 378 10.52 3.21 13.51
N LEU A 379 9.67 2.19 13.56
CA LEU A 379 8.42 2.18 14.34
C LEU A 379 8.71 2.27 15.86
N LEU A 380 9.73 1.58 16.34
CA LEU A 380 10.16 1.67 17.73
C LEU A 380 10.61 3.09 18.07
N THR A 381 11.46 3.71 17.23
CA THR A 381 11.86 5.10 17.42
C THR A 381 10.67 6.07 17.38
N ILE A 382 9.71 5.88 16.48
CA ILE A 382 8.48 6.69 16.46
C ILE A 382 7.71 6.53 17.77
N CYS A 383 7.59 5.30 18.29
CA CYS A 383 6.90 5.05 19.55
C CYS A 383 7.64 5.70 20.75
N GLU A 384 8.96 5.65 20.77
CA GLU A 384 9.79 6.31 21.78
C GLU A 384 9.59 7.83 21.77
N GLU A 385 9.66 8.46 20.60
CA GLU A 385 9.62 9.91 20.45
C GLU A 385 8.18 10.50 20.56
N GLU A 386 7.19 9.79 20.09
CA GLU A 386 5.79 10.25 20.03
C GLU A 386 4.87 9.58 21.05
N GLY A 387 5.36 8.52 21.67
CA GLY A 387 4.69 7.82 22.76
C GLY A 387 3.63 6.79 22.32
N ASN A 388 3.49 6.48 21.04
CA ASN A 388 2.61 5.42 20.53
C ASN A 388 3.07 4.91 19.17
N PHE A 389 2.72 3.66 18.83
CA PHE A 389 2.86 3.20 17.45
C PHE A 389 1.85 3.90 16.55
N PRO A 390 2.25 4.30 15.33
CA PRO A 390 1.33 4.96 14.42
C PRO A 390 0.35 3.95 13.81
N ILE A 391 -0.90 4.38 13.60
CA ILE A 391 -1.81 3.72 12.66
C ILE A 391 -1.57 4.28 11.27
N GLY A 392 -1.38 5.58 11.13
CA GLY A 392 -0.91 6.25 9.93
C GLY A 392 0.28 7.14 10.23
N TYR A 393 1.28 7.16 9.35
CA TYR A 393 2.47 8.00 9.53
C TYR A 393 2.86 8.68 8.23
N ARG A 394 2.65 9.99 8.18
CA ARG A 394 2.79 10.79 6.96
C ARG A 394 4.02 11.68 7.01
N MET A 395 4.48 12.06 5.84
CA MET A 395 5.63 12.94 5.66
C MET A 395 5.50 14.26 6.41
N ALA A 396 4.31 14.87 6.38
CA ALA A 396 4.10 16.22 6.91
C ALA A 396 3.45 16.27 8.31
N LYS A 397 2.80 15.22 8.75
CA LYS A 397 2.01 15.22 9.99
C LYS A 397 2.60 14.41 11.14
N GLY A 398 3.54 13.52 10.84
CA GLY A 398 3.98 12.55 11.83
C GLY A 398 2.91 11.49 12.11
N SER A 399 2.76 11.08 13.35
CA SER A 399 1.84 10.02 13.76
C SER A 399 0.37 10.45 13.70
N ASP A 400 -0.47 9.60 13.12
CA ASP A 400 -1.92 9.72 13.20
C ASP A 400 -2.41 8.97 14.45
N ARG A 401 -2.71 9.72 15.50
CA ARG A 401 -3.12 9.19 16.80
C ARG A 401 -4.58 8.76 16.86
N PHE A 402 -5.39 9.20 15.90
CA PHE A 402 -6.82 8.96 15.89
C PHE A 402 -7.19 8.10 14.68
N SER A 403 -7.31 6.80 14.90
CA SER A 403 -7.81 5.92 13.87
C SER A 403 -9.02 5.16 14.35
N ARG A 404 -10.11 5.25 13.60
CA ARG A 404 -11.25 4.35 13.74
C ARG A 404 -11.03 3.02 13.03
N GLN A 405 -9.91 2.87 12.32
CA GLN A 405 -9.61 1.72 11.47
C GLN A 405 -9.15 0.52 12.27
N GLY A 406 -8.29 0.71 13.27
CA GLY A 406 -7.77 -0.39 14.07
C GLY A 406 -6.90 0.07 15.24
N SER A 407 -6.52 -0.86 16.09
CA SER A 407 -5.64 -0.67 17.26
C SER A 407 -4.54 -1.73 17.26
N ALA A 408 -3.40 -1.42 17.86
CA ALA A 408 -2.30 -2.38 18.12
C ALA A 408 -1.79 -3.15 16.87
N LEU A 409 -1.89 -2.56 15.67
CA LEU A 409 -1.58 -3.26 14.42
C LEU A 409 -0.08 -3.46 14.21
N ALA A 410 0.77 -2.54 14.67
CA ALA A 410 2.23 -2.71 14.65
C ALA A 410 2.69 -3.92 15.48
N HIS A 411 1.91 -4.30 16.50
CA HIS A 411 2.20 -5.45 17.37
C HIS A 411 2.24 -6.76 16.58
N THR A 412 1.39 -6.93 15.57
CA THR A 412 1.37 -8.13 14.72
C THR A 412 2.66 -8.26 13.94
N PHE A 413 3.12 -7.16 13.34
CA PHE A 413 4.36 -7.11 12.58
C PHE A 413 5.58 -7.40 13.45
N LEU A 414 5.66 -6.80 14.64
CA LEU A 414 6.74 -7.06 15.59
C LEU A 414 6.74 -8.51 16.09
N ALA A 415 5.56 -9.10 16.36
CA ALA A 415 5.45 -10.50 16.76
C ALA A 415 5.92 -11.46 15.64
N ASP A 416 5.60 -11.19 14.38
CA ASP A 416 6.08 -11.99 13.25
C ASP A 416 7.60 -11.94 13.12
N LEU A 417 8.22 -10.75 13.21
CA LEU A 417 9.69 -10.61 13.22
C LEU A 417 10.34 -11.31 14.40
N CYS A 418 9.73 -11.23 15.59
CA CYS A 418 10.20 -11.90 16.79
C CYS A 418 10.21 -13.42 16.63
N ARG A 419 9.15 -14.00 16.06
CA ARG A 419 9.04 -15.44 15.79
C ARG A 419 10.04 -15.93 14.75
N LEU A 420 10.42 -15.08 13.79
CA LEU A 420 11.46 -15.38 12.82
C LEU A 420 12.87 -15.27 13.40
N GLY A 421 13.04 -14.67 14.59
CA GLY A 421 14.34 -14.48 15.23
C GLY A 421 15.27 -13.56 14.43
N LEU A 422 14.72 -12.61 13.67
CA LEU A 422 15.53 -11.70 12.85
C LEU A 422 16.36 -10.77 13.73
N PRO A 423 17.67 -10.64 13.47
CA PRO A 423 18.55 -9.78 14.27
C PRO A 423 18.31 -8.30 13.97
N GLY A 424 18.61 -7.42 14.93
CA GLY A 424 18.60 -5.96 14.73
C GLY A 424 17.38 -5.24 15.30
N VAL A 425 16.49 -5.95 16.00
CA VAL A 425 15.40 -5.35 16.79
C VAL A 425 15.76 -5.46 18.27
N ASP A 426 15.62 -4.37 19.02
CA ASP A 426 15.71 -4.36 20.46
C ASP A 426 14.41 -4.87 21.08
N TRP A 427 14.38 -6.15 21.43
CA TRP A 427 13.17 -6.80 21.92
C TRP A 427 12.79 -6.37 23.34
N ASP A 428 13.74 -5.97 24.18
CA ASP A 428 13.45 -5.42 25.51
C ASP A 428 12.75 -4.08 25.39
N ALA A 429 13.26 -3.17 24.54
CA ALA A 429 12.62 -1.90 24.24
C ALA A 429 11.27 -2.12 23.55
N ALA A 430 11.18 -3.05 22.59
CA ALA A 430 9.94 -3.39 21.92
C ALA A 430 8.84 -3.83 22.89
N LEU A 431 9.17 -4.69 23.87
CA LEU A 431 8.23 -5.14 24.89
C LEU A 431 7.68 -3.98 25.72
N VAL A 432 8.55 -3.05 26.13
CA VAL A 432 8.14 -1.86 26.89
C VAL A 432 7.17 -1.01 26.05
N HIS A 433 7.55 -0.67 24.81
CA HIS A 433 6.72 0.16 23.93
C HIS A 433 5.39 -0.50 23.56
N MET A 434 5.38 -1.80 23.26
CA MET A 434 4.15 -2.55 22.98
C MET A 434 3.22 -2.57 24.20
N SER A 435 3.77 -2.80 25.39
CA SER A 435 2.99 -2.85 26.62
C SER A 435 2.35 -1.51 26.98
N GLU A 436 3.05 -0.40 26.73
CA GLU A 436 2.52 0.94 26.97
C GLU A 436 1.51 1.39 25.90
N ASP A 437 1.73 1.03 24.63
CA ASP A 437 0.82 1.36 23.54
C ASP A 437 -0.57 0.71 23.72
N LEU A 438 -0.63 -0.53 24.23
CA LEU A 438 -1.87 -1.23 24.56
C LEU A 438 -2.75 -0.56 25.62
N LYS A 439 -2.19 0.36 26.41
CA LYS A 439 -2.91 1.09 27.47
C LYS A 439 -3.55 2.39 26.97
N ARG A 440 -3.29 2.77 25.69
CA ARG A 440 -3.67 4.07 25.14
C ARG A 440 -4.98 4.02 24.37
N MET A 441 -5.66 5.15 24.27
CA MET A 441 -6.88 5.32 23.47
C MET A 441 -7.95 4.27 23.84
N TYR A 442 -8.34 3.46 22.88
CA TYR A 442 -9.30 2.34 23.08
C TYR A 442 -8.81 1.31 24.10
N GLY A 443 -7.50 1.26 24.37
CA GLY A 443 -6.90 0.37 25.37
C GLY A 443 -7.32 0.70 26.79
N GLU A 444 -7.57 1.97 27.14
CA GLU A 444 -8.09 2.36 28.46
C GLU A 444 -9.49 1.75 28.70
N GLU A 445 -10.37 1.82 27.69
CA GLU A 445 -11.70 1.23 27.74
C GLU A 445 -11.61 -0.30 27.85
N PHE A 446 -10.77 -0.91 27.02
CA PHE A 446 -10.55 -2.37 27.04
C PHE A 446 -10.03 -2.87 28.40
N LEU A 447 -9.08 -2.14 29.00
CA LEU A 447 -8.57 -2.49 30.34
C LEU A 447 -9.62 -2.39 31.43
N ALA A 448 -10.54 -1.42 31.32
CA ALA A 448 -11.59 -1.19 32.30
C ALA A 448 -12.76 -2.14 32.18
N ALA A 449 -13.20 -2.47 30.94
CA ALA A 449 -14.43 -3.19 30.67
C ALA A 449 -14.22 -4.56 29.99
N GLY A 450 -13.01 -4.87 29.50
CA GLY A 450 -12.73 -6.06 28.70
C GLY A 450 -13.23 -5.96 27.24
N GLU A 451 -13.75 -4.79 26.86
CA GLU A 451 -14.17 -4.48 25.50
C GLU A 451 -13.92 -3.00 25.20
N ALA A 452 -13.82 -2.63 23.93
CA ALA A 452 -13.62 -1.27 23.44
C ALA A 452 -14.59 -0.97 22.29
N HIS A 453 -14.90 0.31 22.06
CA HIS A 453 -15.82 0.74 21.00
C HIS A 453 -15.21 1.77 20.07
N PRO A 454 -15.35 1.60 18.74
CA PRO A 454 -16.08 0.53 18.00
C PRO A 454 -15.62 -0.88 18.37
N ILE A 455 -16.56 -1.83 18.37
CA ILE A 455 -16.32 -3.17 18.94
C ILE A 455 -15.18 -3.95 18.27
N SER A 456 -14.87 -3.64 17.00
CA SER A 456 -13.73 -4.22 16.26
C SER A 456 -12.38 -3.99 16.95
N HIS A 457 -12.23 -2.87 17.70
CA HIS A 457 -11.02 -2.59 18.46
C HIS A 457 -10.80 -3.59 19.62
N THR A 458 -11.86 -4.24 20.12
CA THR A 458 -11.72 -5.32 21.08
C THR A 458 -10.91 -6.48 20.51
N LEU A 459 -11.15 -6.84 19.24
CA LEU A 459 -10.39 -7.89 18.55
C LEU A 459 -8.94 -7.48 18.31
N ASP A 460 -8.73 -6.23 17.87
CA ASP A 460 -7.40 -5.70 17.61
C ASP A 460 -6.55 -5.68 18.88
N LEU A 461 -7.12 -5.16 19.98
CA LEU A 461 -6.43 -5.08 21.28
C LEU A 461 -6.14 -6.47 21.84
N ALA A 462 -7.14 -7.37 21.85
CA ALA A 462 -6.93 -8.74 22.31
C ALA A 462 -5.81 -9.43 21.52
N HIS A 463 -5.78 -9.26 20.19
CA HIS A 463 -4.69 -9.78 19.36
C HIS A 463 -3.36 -9.09 19.64
N GLY A 464 -3.36 -7.76 19.85
CA GLY A 464 -2.19 -6.99 20.27
C GLY A 464 -1.61 -7.47 21.60
N TYR A 465 -2.47 -7.77 22.60
CA TYR A 465 -2.05 -8.37 23.86
C TYR A 465 -1.39 -9.73 23.66
N TRP A 466 -1.97 -10.57 22.79
CA TRP A 466 -1.39 -11.87 22.46
C TRP A 466 -0.03 -11.71 21.72
N CYS A 467 0.08 -10.80 20.77
CA CYS A 467 1.34 -10.51 20.08
C CYS A 467 2.41 -9.99 21.05
N THR A 468 2.04 -9.16 22.02
CA THR A 468 2.97 -8.66 23.05
C THR A 468 3.43 -9.78 23.97
N ALA A 469 2.53 -10.75 24.31
CA ALA A 469 2.91 -11.96 25.05
C ALA A 469 3.95 -12.82 24.32
N VAL A 470 3.91 -12.87 22.98
CA VAL A 470 4.95 -13.53 22.18
C VAL A 470 6.31 -12.91 22.43
N VAL A 471 6.40 -11.57 22.41
CA VAL A 471 7.66 -10.85 22.67
C VAL A 471 8.09 -11.02 24.14
N ALA A 472 7.15 -10.95 25.10
CA ALA A 472 7.47 -11.20 26.51
C ALA A 472 8.07 -12.60 26.75
N ARG A 473 7.53 -13.62 26.09
CA ARG A 473 8.14 -14.98 26.14
C ARG A 473 9.52 -15.03 25.53
N HIS A 474 9.73 -14.30 24.44
CA HIS A 474 11.03 -14.23 23.76
C HIS A 474 12.14 -13.65 24.65
N VAL A 475 11.84 -12.58 25.38
CA VAL A 475 12.80 -11.95 26.31
C VAL A 475 12.88 -12.67 27.67
N GLY A 476 12.01 -13.65 27.91
CA GLY A 476 12.01 -14.49 29.11
C GLY A 476 11.12 -13.99 30.25
N ASP A 477 10.31 -12.95 30.05
CA ASP A 477 9.32 -12.48 31.04
C ASP A 477 8.03 -13.30 30.93
N LEU A 478 8.07 -14.48 31.54
CA LEU A 478 6.97 -15.45 31.49
C LEU A 478 5.75 -15.00 32.32
N GLU A 479 5.97 -14.28 33.41
CA GLU A 479 4.88 -13.79 34.27
C GLU A 479 4.06 -12.72 33.51
N LEU A 480 4.74 -11.75 32.89
CA LEU A 480 4.08 -10.75 32.04
C LEU A 480 3.36 -11.43 30.85
N ALA A 481 4.00 -12.41 30.22
CA ALA A 481 3.39 -13.13 29.11
C ALA A 481 2.05 -13.80 29.51
N GLU A 482 1.97 -14.42 30.68
CA GLU A 482 0.73 -15.01 31.19
C GLU A 482 -0.36 -13.96 31.44
N GLN A 483 0.01 -12.81 32.06
CA GLN A 483 -0.93 -11.69 32.27
C GLN A 483 -1.47 -11.12 30.96
N LEU A 484 -0.60 -10.98 29.93
CA LEU A 484 -1.01 -10.50 28.61
C LEU A 484 -1.93 -11.52 27.89
N GLU A 485 -1.67 -12.82 28.01
CA GLU A 485 -2.54 -13.87 27.46
C GLU A 485 -3.92 -13.89 28.11
N GLU A 486 -4.02 -13.63 29.41
CA GLU A 486 -5.32 -13.48 30.11
C GLU A 486 -6.13 -12.29 29.53
N ARG A 487 -5.45 -11.19 29.19
CA ARG A 487 -6.11 -10.07 28.50
C ARG A 487 -6.50 -10.42 27.08
N ALA A 488 -5.64 -11.13 26.35
CA ALA A 488 -5.94 -11.60 25.01
C ALA A 488 -7.20 -12.49 24.95
N ALA A 489 -7.49 -13.25 26.00
CA ALA A 489 -8.69 -14.07 26.10
C ALA A 489 -10.01 -13.27 26.08
N GLN A 490 -9.95 -11.95 26.32
CA GLN A 490 -11.14 -11.08 26.33
C GLN A 490 -11.69 -10.79 24.91
N TRP A 491 -11.05 -11.29 23.83
CA TRP A 491 -11.59 -11.19 22.48
C TRP A 491 -13.04 -11.64 22.37
N VAL A 492 -13.46 -12.63 23.21
CA VAL A 492 -14.80 -13.18 23.24
C VAL A 492 -15.87 -12.13 23.56
N ASN A 493 -15.51 -11.08 24.30
CA ASN A 493 -16.42 -10.00 24.67
C ASN A 493 -16.91 -9.19 23.46
N ALA A 494 -16.22 -9.26 22.32
CA ALA A 494 -16.66 -8.61 21.09
C ALA A 494 -17.89 -9.29 20.45
N PHE A 495 -18.19 -10.53 20.81
CA PHE A 495 -19.19 -11.34 20.14
C PHE A 495 -20.54 -11.38 20.88
N ASP A 496 -21.62 -11.39 20.12
CA ASP A 496 -22.94 -11.77 20.59
C ASP A 496 -23.04 -13.31 20.63
N LEU A 497 -23.15 -13.86 21.83
CA LEU A 497 -23.17 -15.31 22.07
C LEU A 497 -24.41 -16.02 21.48
N ARG A 498 -25.44 -15.27 21.06
CA ARG A 498 -26.66 -15.87 20.46
C ARG A 498 -26.47 -16.07 18.96
N SER A 499 -25.91 -15.09 18.28
CA SER A 499 -25.68 -15.13 16.83
C SER A 499 -24.32 -15.71 16.47
N GLY A 500 -23.35 -15.69 17.38
CA GLY A 500 -21.96 -16.02 17.08
C GLY A 500 -21.27 -15.01 16.17
N LEU A 501 -21.87 -13.85 15.90
CA LEU A 501 -21.29 -12.74 15.15
C LEU A 501 -20.88 -11.62 16.12
N LEU A 502 -20.11 -10.66 15.63
CA LEU A 502 -19.77 -9.48 16.42
C LEU A 502 -21.03 -8.73 16.88
N LYS A 503 -20.96 -8.08 18.04
CA LYS A 503 -22.02 -7.21 18.57
C LYS A 503 -22.33 -6.07 17.60
N ASP A 504 -23.52 -5.50 17.69
CA ASP A 504 -23.88 -4.29 16.97
C ASP A 504 -22.96 -3.13 17.39
N SER A 505 -22.36 -2.48 16.40
CA SER A 505 -21.43 -1.38 16.57
C SER A 505 -21.33 -0.60 15.27
N THR A 506 -20.58 0.50 15.28
CA THR A 506 -20.09 1.10 14.06
C THR A 506 -18.86 0.33 13.59
N TYR A 507 -18.79 0.07 12.29
CA TYR A 507 -17.65 -0.60 11.67
C TYR A 507 -17.02 0.34 10.65
N TYR A 508 -15.70 0.36 10.62
CA TYR A 508 -14.99 1.13 9.62
C TYR A 508 -15.01 0.34 8.29
N GLU A 509 -15.59 0.93 7.28
CA GLU A 509 -15.60 0.37 5.92
C GLU A 509 -15.97 -1.12 5.83
N GLY A 510 -17.11 -1.47 6.40
CA GLY A 510 -17.63 -2.82 6.40
C GLY A 510 -18.80 -2.98 7.36
N THR A 511 -19.23 -4.22 7.55
CA THR A 511 -20.31 -4.61 8.44
C THR A 511 -19.80 -5.57 9.52
N ARG A 512 -20.64 -5.90 10.48
CA ARG A 512 -20.30 -6.94 11.47
C ARG A 512 -19.94 -8.28 10.83
N HIS A 513 -20.48 -8.60 9.65
CA HIS A 513 -20.21 -9.86 8.95
C HIS A 513 -18.76 -9.90 8.44
N ASN A 514 -18.28 -8.83 7.77
CA ASN A 514 -16.91 -8.74 7.29
C ASN A 514 -15.90 -8.92 8.43
N TYR A 515 -16.14 -8.30 9.59
CA TYR A 515 -15.23 -8.36 10.72
C TYR A 515 -15.36 -9.62 11.57
N SER A 516 -16.48 -10.38 11.49
CA SER A 516 -16.72 -11.57 12.33
C SER A 516 -15.85 -12.77 11.95
N PHE A 517 -15.28 -12.79 10.75
CA PHE A 517 -14.53 -13.93 10.22
C PHE A 517 -13.03 -13.69 10.11
N ARG A 518 -12.52 -12.72 10.88
CA ARG A 518 -11.06 -12.48 11.00
C ARG A 518 -10.36 -13.70 11.62
N LEU A 519 -9.10 -13.91 11.21
CA LEU A 519 -8.24 -14.95 11.79
C LEU A 519 -7.73 -14.50 13.17
N LEU A 520 -8.31 -15.04 14.21
CA LEU A 520 -7.94 -14.78 15.60
C LEU A 520 -6.85 -15.75 16.06
N HIS A 521 -6.12 -15.39 17.12
CA HIS A 521 -5.20 -16.30 17.79
C HIS A 521 -5.92 -17.53 18.41
N ASP A 522 -7.19 -17.40 18.81
CA ASP A 522 -8.05 -18.48 19.33
C ASP A 522 -9.19 -18.81 18.36
N MET A 523 -8.86 -19.40 17.22
CA MET A 523 -9.87 -19.86 16.26
C MET A 523 -10.70 -21.04 16.77
N ALA A 524 -10.15 -21.90 17.63
CA ALA A 524 -10.93 -22.98 18.24
C ALA A 524 -12.06 -22.43 19.13
N GLY A 525 -11.76 -21.44 19.97
CA GLY A 525 -12.76 -20.71 20.75
C GLY A 525 -13.78 -20.00 19.86
N ARG A 526 -13.33 -19.36 18.78
CA ARG A 526 -14.20 -18.70 17.79
C ARG A 526 -15.19 -19.68 17.13
N ILE A 527 -14.72 -20.85 16.73
CA ILE A 527 -15.54 -21.92 16.15
C ILE A 527 -16.54 -22.44 17.19
N ALA A 528 -16.10 -22.64 18.43
CA ALA A 528 -16.97 -23.08 19.50
C ALA A 528 -18.15 -22.12 19.78
N LEU A 529 -17.90 -20.77 19.68
CA LEU A 529 -18.96 -19.76 19.81
C LEU A 529 -20.04 -19.88 18.73
N SER A 530 -19.69 -20.39 17.55
CA SER A 530 -20.64 -20.61 16.46
C SER A 530 -21.38 -21.95 16.54
N GLY A 531 -21.24 -22.70 17.63
CA GLY A 531 -21.82 -24.04 17.78
C GLY A 531 -20.99 -25.16 17.15
N GLY A 532 -19.66 -24.96 17.08
CA GLY A 532 -18.69 -25.89 16.49
C GLY A 532 -18.54 -25.76 14.98
N ASP A 533 -17.78 -26.67 14.37
CA ASP A 533 -17.44 -26.65 12.94
C ASP A 533 -18.67 -26.44 12.05
N ARG A 534 -19.72 -27.21 12.30
CA ARG A 534 -20.95 -27.14 11.48
C ARG A 534 -21.61 -25.76 11.52
N GLY A 535 -21.68 -25.15 12.70
CA GLY A 535 -22.28 -23.83 12.85
C GLY A 535 -21.40 -22.74 12.22
N PHE A 536 -20.09 -22.83 12.41
CA PHE A 536 -19.14 -21.87 11.84
C PHE A 536 -19.09 -21.94 10.30
N ILE A 537 -19.06 -23.17 9.74
CA ILE A 537 -19.12 -23.39 8.28
C ILE A 537 -20.43 -22.81 7.72
N ALA A 538 -21.57 -23.04 8.38
CA ALA A 538 -22.85 -22.51 7.92
C ALA A 538 -22.87 -20.96 7.89
N GLN A 539 -22.25 -20.29 8.87
CA GLN A 539 -22.12 -18.83 8.89
C GLN A 539 -21.20 -18.33 7.77
N LEU A 540 -20.08 -19.03 7.52
CA LEU A 540 -19.18 -18.70 6.40
C LEU A 540 -19.87 -18.93 5.05
N ASP A 541 -20.56 -20.06 4.87
CA ASP A 541 -21.28 -20.36 3.63
C ASP A 541 -22.36 -19.31 3.34
N GLU A 542 -23.07 -18.83 4.36
CA GLU A 542 -24.02 -17.71 4.25
C GLU A 542 -23.30 -16.41 3.85
N PHE A 543 -22.22 -16.07 4.52
CA PHE A 543 -21.42 -14.87 4.24
C PHE A 543 -20.86 -14.89 2.81
N PHE A 544 -20.33 -16.00 2.33
CA PHE A 544 -19.81 -16.15 0.97
C PHE A 544 -20.89 -16.38 -0.08
N GLY A 545 -22.16 -16.54 0.33
CA GLY A 545 -23.30 -16.62 -0.56
C GLY A 545 -23.50 -18.00 -1.22
N TYR A 546 -23.04 -19.08 -0.62
CA TYR A 546 -23.32 -20.42 -1.13
C TYR A 546 -24.81 -20.70 -1.15
N GLY A 547 -25.33 -21.08 -2.33
CA GLY A 547 -26.76 -21.31 -2.54
C GLY A 547 -27.63 -20.06 -2.67
N ALA A 548 -27.01 -18.87 -2.68
CA ALA A 548 -27.73 -17.63 -2.89
C ALA A 548 -27.85 -17.28 -4.37
N GLU A 549 -28.80 -16.38 -4.69
CA GLU A 549 -28.96 -15.82 -6.01
C GLU A 549 -27.84 -14.82 -6.32
N PRO A 550 -27.44 -14.68 -7.59
CA PRO A 550 -26.51 -13.65 -8.04
C PRO A 550 -26.95 -12.24 -7.65
N VAL A 551 -26.00 -11.36 -7.30
CA VAL A 551 -26.24 -9.98 -6.91
C VAL A 551 -25.84 -9.05 -8.03
N VAL A 552 -26.72 -8.11 -8.36
CA VAL A 552 -26.37 -7.01 -9.29
C VAL A 552 -25.39 -6.08 -8.61
N GLN A 553 -24.22 -5.92 -9.21
CA GLN A 553 -23.17 -5.07 -8.66
C GLN A 553 -23.58 -3.58 -8.72
N PRO A 554 -23.30 -2.77 -7.69
CA PRO A 554 -23.54 -1.34 -7.75
C PRO A 554 -22.66 -0.71 -8.83
N GLY A 555 -23.18 0.30 -9.52
CA GLY A 555 -22.38 1.09 -10.44
C GLY A 555 -21.35 1.96 -9.72
N LEU A 556 -20.53 2.69 -10.47
CA LEU A 556 -19.53 3.63 -9.92
C LEU A 556 -20.17 4.75 -9.05
N ARG A 557 -21.45 4.98 -9.17
CA ARG A 557 -22.22 6.01 -8.45
C ARG A 557 -23.52 5.42 -7.94
N PRO A 558 -23.45 4.48 -6.97
CA PRO A 558 -24.64 3.84 -6.44
C PRO A 558 -25.48 4.87 -5.66
N GLU A 559 -26.78 4.76 -5.74
CA GLU A 559 -27.67 5.52 -4.86
C GLU A 559 -27.56 4.99 -3.41
N ARG A 560 -27.86 5.87 -2.44
CA ARG A 560 -27.84 5.49 -1.02
C ARG A 560 -28.73 4.29 -0.70
N SER A 561 -29.87 4.18 -1.36
CA SER A 561 -30.81 3.05 -1.23
C SER A 561 -30.19 1.73 -1.68
N GLU A 562 -29.44 1.73 -2.79
CA GLU A 562 -28.71 0.56 -3.29
C GLU A 562 -27.60 0.14 -2.32
N MET A 563 -26.86 1.13 -1.81
CA MET A 563 -25.80 0.90 -0.82
C MET A 563 -26.35 0.26 0.46
N LEU A 564 -27.48 0.76 0.98
CA LEU A 564 -28.11 0.22 2.18
C LEU A 564 -28.65 -1.20 1.94
N ALA A 565 -29.33 -1.42 0.82
CA ALA A 565 -29.87 -2.74 0.48
C ALA A 565 -28.76 -3.80 0.32
N GLY A 566 -27.64 -3.43 -0.29
CA GLY A 566 -26.50 -4.32 -0.42
C GLY A 566 -25.82 -4.63 0.92
N ALA A 567 -25.65 -3.62 1.79
CA ALA A 567 -25.08 -3.80 3.13
C ALA A 567 -25.94 -4.75 4.01
N GLU A 568 -27.27 -4.74 3.85
CA GLU A 568 -28.19 -5.65 4.53
C GLU A 568 -28.01 -7.13 4.15
N LEU A 569 -27.39 -7.41 2.97
CA LEU A 569 -27.11 -8.78 2.56
C LEU A 569 -26.07 -9.46 3.47
N GLY A 570 -25.21 -8.71 4.13
CA GLY A 570 -24.14 -9.24 4.98
C GLY A 570 -23.18 -10.16 4.23
N ARG A 571 -22.89 -9.87 2.96
CA ARG A 571 -22.10 -10.70 2.06
C ARG A 571 -20.63 -10.30 2.04
N PHE A 572 -19.80 -11.24 1.59
CA PHE A 572 -18.43 -10.99 1.20
C PHE A 572 -18.37 -9.94 0.08
N GLU A 573 -17.45 -8.99 0.18
CA GLU A 573 -17.35 -7.87 -0.76
C GLU A 573 -16.44 -8.15 -1.96
N GLY A 574 -16.01 -9.39 -2.14
CA GLY A 574 -15.18 -9.80 -3.28
C GLY A 574 -13.76 -9.24 -3.21
N LEU A 575 -13.23 -9.02 -2.02
CA LEU A 575 -11.91 -8.45 -1.75
C LEU A 575 -11.75 -7.03 -2.30
N ASN A 576 -12.80 -6.21 -2.24
CA ASN A 576 -12.65 -4.82 -2.61
C ASN A 576 -12.13 -3.94 -1.45
N ASN A 577 -12.02 -4.54 -0.25
CA ASN A 577 -11.56 -3.86 0.98
C ASN A 577 -10.90 -4.83 1.96
N GLU A 578 -10.13 -4.30 2.92
CA GLU A 578 -9.27 -5.05 3.84
C GLU A 578 -9.98 -5.95 4.84
N PRO A 579 -11.19 -5.65 5.37
CA PRO A 579 -11.88 -6.56 6.29
C PRO A 579 -12.06 -7.97 5.75
N ASP A 580 -12.08 -8.10 4.42
CA ASP A 580 -12.32 -9.36 3.72
C ASP A 580 -11.05 -10.19 3.46
N MET A 581 -9.85 -9.67 3.74
CA MET A 581 -8.60 -10.34 3.40
C MET A 581 -8.40 -11.68 4.11
N ASP A 582 -8.86 -11.78 5.36
CA ASP A 582 -8.69 -12.97 6.21
C ASP A 582 -9.78 -14.00 5.99
N SER A 583 -11.01 -13.55 5.74
CA SER A 583 -12.23 -14.38 5.83
C SER A 583 -12.22 -15.62 4.91
N PRO A 584 -11.68 -15.61 3.67
CA PRO A 584 -11.59 -16.80 2.84
C PRO A 584 -10.80 -17.95 3.48
N TRP A 585 -9.83 -17.60 4.34
CA TRP A 585 -8.90 -18.54 4.95
C TRP A 585 -9.41 -19.11 6.29
N ALA A 586 -10.51 -18.57 6.81
CA ALA A 586 -11.11 -19.04 8.05
C ALA A 586 -11.63 -20.50 7.96
N TYR A 587 -11.98 -20.96 6.78
CA TYR A 587 -12.42 -22.33 6.54
C TYR A 587 -11.36 -23.39 6.88
N HIS A 588 -10.06 -23.07 6.78
CA HIS A 588 -8.96 -24.00 7.16
C HIS A 588 -9.09 -24.47 8.61
N TYR A 589 -9.49 -23.57 9.51
CA TYR A 589 -9.65 -23.87 10.93
C TYR A 589 -10.87 -24.75 11.24
N ALA A 590 -11.85 -24.78 10.32
CA ALA A 590 -13.02 -25.66 10.41
C ALA A 590 -12.89 -26.94 9.54
N GLY A 591 -11.69 -27.21 8.99
CA GLY A 591 -11.43 -28.41 8.20
C GLY A 591 -12.04 -28.38 6.79
N ARG A 592 -12.20 -27.21 6.19
CA ARG A 592 -12.75 -27.03 4.83
C ARG A 592 -11.81 -26.21 3.93
N PRO A 593 -10.54 -26.65 3.74
CA PRO A 593 -9.63 -25.96 2.81
C PRO A 593 -10.13 -25.95 1.35
N ASP A 594 -11.03 -26.86 0.98
CA ASP A 594 -11.73 -26.89 -0.29
C ASP A 594 -12.56 -25.61 -0.52
N ARG A 595 -13.30 -25.14 0.51
CA ARG A 595 -14.05 -23.88 0.43
C ARG A 595 -13.14 -22.68 0.24
N THR A 596 -12.00 -22.65 0.91
CA THR A 596 -10.97 -21.62 0.67
C THR A 596 -10.51 -21.65 -0.78
N ALA A 597 -10.26 -22.84 -1.36
CA ALA A 597 -9.85 -22.96 -2.77
C ALA A 597 -10.89 -22.35 -3.71
N GLU A 598 -12.18 -22.62 -3.49
CA GLU A 598 -13.28 -22.08 -4.29
C GLU A 598 -13.35 -20.54 -4.24
N ILE A 599 -13.28 -19.97 -3.03
CA ILE A 599 -13.36 -18.51 -2.85
C ILE A 599 -12.11 -17.82 -3.42
N VAL A 600 -10.91 -18.32 -3.09
CA VAL A 600 -9.64 -17.75 -3.56
C VAL A 600 -9.54 -17.83 -5.09
N HIS A 601 -9.97 -18.95 -5.70
CA HIS A 601 -10.05 -19.07 -7.15
C HIS A 601 -10.98 -18.01 -7.74
N GLY A 602 -12.17 -17.83 -7.19
CA GLY A 602 -13.12 -16.81 -7.60
C GLY A 602 -12.55 -15.39 -7.53
N VAL A 603 -11.85 -15.07 -6.44
CA VAL A 603 -11.19 -13.75 -6.28
C VAL A 603 -10.07 -13.58 -7.30
N LEU A 604 -9.11 -14.51 -7.35
CA LEU A 604 -7.91 -14.38 -8.21
C LEU A 604 -8.24 -14.27 -9.69
N HIS A 605 -9.26 -14.99 -10.17
CA HIS A 605 -9.52 -15.14 -11.59
C HIS A 605 -10.77 -14.39 -12.09
N GLN A 606 -11.55 -13.77 -11.18
CA GLN A 606 -12.73 -13.00 -11.57
C GLN A 606 -12.77 -11.58 -10.98
N ARG A 607 -11.90 -11.28 -9.99
CA ARG A 607 -11.83 -9.94 -9.36
C ARG A 607 -10.52 -9.21 -9.62
N PHE A 608 -9.56 -9.85 -10.30
CA PHE A 608 -8.32 -9.23 -10.79
C PHE A 608 -8.17 -9.51 -12.29
N GLY A 609 -7.56 -8.57 -13.00
CA GLY A 609 -7.31 -8.67 -14.45
C GLY A 609 -6.24 -7.67 -14.89
N ALA A 610 -5.86 -7.71 -16.15
CA ALA A 610 -4.94 -6.76 -16.75
C ALA A 610 -5.63 -5.43 -17.08
N GLY A 611 -4.83 -4.40 -17.33
CA GLY A 611 -5.28 -3.09 -17.76
C GLY A 611 -5.70 -2.14 -16.63
N ARG A 612 -6.11 -0.95 -17.01
CA ARG A 612 -6.37 0.17 -16.09
C ARG A 612 -7.47 -0.11 -15.06
N GLY A 613 -8.46 -0.93 -15.38
CA GLY A 613 -9.56 -1.34 -14.50
C GLY A 613 -9.39 -2.73 -13.88
N GLY A 614 -8.17 -3.23 -13.73
CA GLY A 614 -7.89 -4.61 -13.34
C GLY A 614 -7.88 -4.91 -11.84
N LEU A 615 -8.26 -3.97 -10.96
CA LEU A 615 -8.33 -4.18 -9.51
C LEU A 615 -9.78 -4.13 -9.00
N PRO A 616 -10.13 -4.93 -7.98
CA PRO A 616 -11.50 -4.98 -7.44
C PRO A 616 -11.86 -3.78 -6.56
N GLY A 617 -10.88 -3.06 -6.04
CA GLY A 617 -11.01 -1.92 -5.15
C GLY A 617 -9.69 -1.18 -4.99
N ASN A 618 -9.60 -0.32 -3.98
CA ASN A 618 -8.38 0.42 -3.67
C ASN A 618 -7.22 -0.55 -3.43
N ASP A 619 -6.06 -0.28 -4.03
CA ASP A 619 -4.86 -1.09 -3.79
C ASP A 619 -4.25 -0.86 -2.39
N ASP A 620 -4.56 0.29 -1.80
CA ASP A 620 -4.21 0.70 -0.44
C ASP A 620 -2.74 0.40 -0.09
N SER A 621 -1.86 1.16 -0.75
CA SER A 621 -0.39 1.06 -0.59
C SER A 621 0.19 -0.33 -0.91
N GLY A 622 -0.49 -1.11 -1.72
CA GLY A 622 -0.08 -2.46 -2.09
C GLY A 622 -0.66 -3.57 -1.19
N GLY A 623 -1.62 -3.26 -0.32
CA GLY A 623 -2.29 -4.26 0.53
C GLY A 623 -3.05 -5.29 -0.28
N LEU A 624 -3.92 -4.87 -1.21
CA LEU A 624 -4.63 -5.76 -2.12
C LEU A 624 -3.68 -6.52 -3.05
N SER A 625 -2.73 -5.81 -3.64
CA SER A 625 -1.71 -6.43 -4.51
C SER A 625 -0.90 -7.49 -3.78
N SER A 626 -0.52 -7.27 -2.53
CA SER A 626 0.18 -8.27 -1.71
C SER A 626 -0.69 -9.49 -1.42
N TRP A 627 -1.99 -9.30 -1.18
CA TRP A 627 -2.92 -10.41 -1.05
C TRP A 627 -2.95 -11.27 -2.32
N TYR A 628 -3.03 -10.62 -3.49
CA TYR A 628 -2.97 -11.31 -4.78
C TYR A 628 -1.68 -12.12 -4.95
N VAL A 629 -0.53 -11.55 -4.58
CA VAL A 629 0.76 -12.24 -4.64
C VAL A 629 0.75 -13.51 -3.76
N TRP A 630 0.35 -13.36 -2.49
CA TRP A 630 0.29 -14.48 -1.55
C TRP A 630 -0.66 -15.59 -2.04
N ALA A 631 -1.89 -15.22 -2.35
CA ALA A 631 -2.92 -16.16 -2.77
C ALA A 631 -2.55 -16.89 -4.07
N SER A 632 -1.92 -16.19 -5.04
CA SER A 632 -1.44 -16.79 -6.29
C SER A 632 -0.33 -17.81 -6.09
N LEU A 633 0.47 -17.68 -5.02
CA LEU A 633 1.46 -18.67 -4.62
C LEU A 633 0.84 -19.86 -3.86
N GLY A 634 -0.47 -19.84 -3.60
CA GLY A 634 -1.15 -20.82 -2.77
C GLY A 634 -0.80 -20.68 -1.28
N LEU A 635 -0.43 -19.49 -0.84
CA LEU A 635 0.00 -19.20 0.51
C LEU A 635 -0.80 -18.04 1.10
N PHE A 636 -0.95 -18.00 2.44
CA PHE A 636 -1.51 -16.85 3.13
C PHE A 636 -0.92 -16.69 4.53
N PRO A 637 -0.29 -15.55 4.86
CA PRO A 637 0.26 -15.31 6.18
C PRO A 637 -0.85 -15.02 7.20
N VAL A 638 -0.75 -15.61 8.38
CA VAL A 638 -1.63 -15.28 9.49
C VAL A 638 -0.91 -14.27 10.38
N ALA A 639 -1.22 -13.00 10.19
CA ALA A 639 -0.50 -11.88 10.79
C ALA A 639 -0.35 -11.99 12.31
N GLY A 640 0.87 -11.83 12.81
CA GLY A 640 1.26 -11.95 14.21
C GLY A 640 1.39 -13.38 14.71
N GLN A 641 0.98 -14.39 13.94
CA GLN A 641 0.96 -15.77 14.41
C GLN A 641 2.15 -16.61 13.94
N GLY A 642 2.96 -16.09 13.01
CA GLY A 642 4.09 -16.83 12.45
C GLY A 642 3.66 -18.09 11.70
N LEU A 643 2.45 -18.10 11.18
CA LEU A 643 1.85 -19.20 10.43
C LEU A 643 1.57 -18.75 8.99
N VAL A 644 1.67 -19.70 8.06
CA VAL A 644 1.31 -19.50 6.66
C VAL A 644 0.40 -20.64 6.22
N LEU A 645 -0.84 -20.33 5.87
CA LEU A 645 -1.81 -21.31 5.37
C LEU A 645 -1.44 -21.70 3.94
N VAL A 646 -1.69 -22.97 3.59
CA VAL A 646 -1.35 -23.56 2.30
C VAL A 646 -2.62 -23.95 1.56
N ASN A 647 -2.70 -23.61 0.28
CA ASN A 647 -3.80 -23.96 -0.62
C ASN A 647 -3.28 -24.18 -2.05
N ALA A 648 -4.17 -24.44 -3.01
CA ALA A 648 -3.82 -24.61 -4.41
C ALA A 648 -3.28 -23.29 -5.01
N PRO A 649 -2.08 -23.27 -5.62
CA PRO A 649 -1.53 -22.09 -6.27
C PRO A 649 -2.12 -21.87 -7.66
N SER A 650 -1.95 -20.66 -8.19
CA SER A 650 -2.36 -20.29 -9.56
C SER A 650 -1.28 -20.56 -10.62
N PHE A 651 -0.17 -21.18 -10.24
CA PHE A 651 0.97 -21.46 -11.12
C PHE A 651 1.46 -22.89 -10.95
N ALA A 652 1.90 -23.51 -12.04
CA ALA A 652 2.47 -24.86 -12.01
C ALA A 652 3.76 -24.90 -11.19
N ARG A 653 4.53 -23.81 -11.21
CA ARG A 653 5.76 -23.63 -10.45
C ARG A 653 5.97 -22.17 -10.08
N ALA A 654 6.48 -21.95 -8.88
CA ALA A 654 6.99 -20.66 -8.45
C ALA A 654 8.29 -20.86 -7.67
N SER A 655 9.23 -19.90 -7.81
CA SER A 655 10.46 -19.83 -7.02
C SER A 655 10.51 -18.50 -6.29
N VAL A 656 10.73 -18.52 -4.98
CA VAL A 656 10.74 -17.35 -4.10
C VAL A 656 12.09 -17.26 -3.39
N ALA A 657 12.85 -16.19 -3.66
CA ALA A 657 14.11 -15.94 -2.96
C ALA A 657 13.85 -15.31 -1.59
N ILE A 658 14.17 -16.01 -0.53
CA ILE A 658 13.94 -15.63 0.87
C ILE A 658 15.29 -15.52 1.59
N GLY A 659 15.71 -14.30 1.97
CA GLY A 659 16.81 -14.10 2.93
C GLY A 659 18.14 -14.81 2.64
N GLY A 660 18.36 -15.30 1.41
CA GLY A 660 19.55 -16.08 1.01
C GLY A 660 19.28 -17.57 0.79
N ALA A 661 18.04 -18.02 0.96
CA ALA A 661 17.52 -19.33 0.60
C ALA A 661 16.46 -19.20 -0.50
N ASP A 662 16.14 -20.29 -1.18
CA ASP A 662 15.07 -20.33 -2.18
C ASP A 662 13.95 -21.27 -1.70
N LEU A 663 12.71 -20.83 -1.80
CA LEU A 663 11.52 -21.65 -1.67
C LEU A 663 11.02 -22.01 -3.06
N GLU A 664 10.99 -23.30 -3.39
CA GLU A 664 10.38 -23.81 -4.61
C GLU A 664 8.97 -24.31 -4.32
N ILE A 665 7.97 -23.77 -5.01
CA ILE A 665 6.59 -24.26 -4.98
C ILE A 665 6.36 -24.99 -6.30
N ARG A 666 5.98 -26.27 -6.22
CA ARG A 666 5.74 -27.11 -7.39
C ARG A 666 4.42 -27.83 -7.30
N THR A 667 3.82 -28.11 -8.42
CA THR A 667 2.56 -28.84 -8.46
C THR A 667 2.64 -30.04 -9.39
N THR A 668 1.79 -31.03 -9.14
CA THR A 668 1.45 -32.07 -10.10
C THR A 668 -0.07 -32.06 -10.31
N GLY A 669 -0.53 -32.50 -11.47
CA GLY A 669 -1.96 -32.44 -11.81
C GLY A 669 -2.48 -31.01 -12.05
N PHE A 670 -1.59 -30.02 -12.16
CA PHE A 670 -1.97 -28.63 -12.42
C PHE A 670 -2.70 -28.46 -13.75
N VAL A 671 -3.79 -27.73 -13.71
CA VAL A 671 -4.52 -27.27 -14.90
C VAL A 671 -4.53 -25.74 -14.85
N GLU A 672 -4.22 -25.10 -15.95
CA GLU A 672 -4.19 -23.66 -16.06
C GLU A 672 -5.56 -23.07 -15.69
N PRO A 673 -5.67 -22.22 -14.66
CA PRO A 673 -6.96 -21.68 -14.24
C PRO A 673 -7.50 -20.66 -15.24
N GLU A 674 -8.83 -20.64 -15.38
CA GLU A 674 -9.56 -19.70 -16.23
C GLU A 674 -10.66 -19.01 -15.42
N PRO A 675 -11.06 -17.77 -15.78
CA PRO A 675 -12.21 -17.11 -15.14
C PRO A 675 -13.47 -17.97 -15.21
N GLY A 676 -14.06 -18.31 -14.07
CA GLY A 676 -15.24 -19.20 -14.00
C GLY A 676 -14.97 -20.66 -14.39
N GLY A 677 -13.72 -21.04 -14.60
CA GLY A 677 -13.29 -22.40 -14.89
C GLY A 677 -13.29 -23.30 -13.62
N PRO A 678 -12.89 -24.59 -13.79
CA PRO A 678 -12.90 -25.55 -12.68
C PRO A 678 -11.86 -25.17 -11.60
N VAL A 679 -12.27 -25.32 -10.36
CA VAL A 679 -11.39 -25.16 -9.19
C VAL A 679 -10.50 -26.40 -9.05
N GLN A 680 -9.27 -26.19 -8.60
CA GLN A 680 -8.37 -27.28 -8.22
C GLN A 680 -8.20 -27.31 -6.70
N TYR A 681 -8.10 -28.52 -6.16
CA TYR A 681 -7.99 -28.80 -4.74
C TYR A 681 -6.70 -29.56 -4.46
N VAL A 682 -6.05 -29.25 -3.34
CA VAL A 682 -4.91 -30.02 -2.87
C VAL A 682 -5.37 -31.42 -2.46
N GLN A 683 -4.79 -32.45 -3.08
CA GLN A 683 -5.04 -33.85 -2.77
C GLN A 683 -4.07 -34.37 -1.70
N SER A 684 -2.82 -33.98 -1.78
CA SER A 684 -1.76 -34.21 -0.80
C SER A 684 -0.65 -33.18 -0.99
N ALA A 685 0.19 -33.02 0.03
CA ALA A 685 1.29 -32.11 0.02
C ALA A 685 2.54 -32.74 0.64
N GLU A 686 3.72 -32.27 0.21
CA GLU A 686 5.03 -32.59 0.80
C GLU A 686 5.82 -31.30 1.01
N PHE A 687 6.57 -31.26 2.10
CA PHE A 687 7.56 -30.19 2.33
C PHE A 687 8.93 -30.83 2.56
N ASP A 688 9.92 -30.48 1.72
CA ASP A 688 11.24 -31.10 1.67
C ASP A 688 11.21 -32.64 1.59
N GLY A 689 10.28 -33.18 0.79
CA GLY A 689 10.08 -34.62 0.59
C GLY A 689 9.41 -35.34 1.77
N ALA A 690 9.03 -34.63 2.83
CA ALA A 690 8.25 -35.19 3.94
C ALA A 690 6.75 -34.89 3.75
N PRO A 691 5.84 -35.84 4.01
CA PRO A 691 4.40 -35.61 3.90
C PRO A 691 3.94 -34.44 4.78
N LEU A 692 3.30 -33.44 4.16
CA LEU A 692 2.64 -32.33 4.86
C LEU A 692 1.16 -32.64 4.99
N LEU A 693 0.76 -33.17 6.13
CA LEU A 693 -0.64 -33.54 6.39
C LEU A 693 -1.51 -32.33 6.78
N THR A 694 -0.88 -31.26 7.28
CA THR A 694 -1.53 -30.04 7.74
C THR A 694 -1.65 -29.02 6.61
N SER A 695 -2.70 -28.21 6.62
CA SER A 695 -2.88 -27.11 5.68
C SER A 695 -2.16 -25.82 6.12
N VAL A 696 -1.05 -25.94 6.85
CA VAL A 696 -0.27 -24.82 7.40
C VAL A 696 1.21 -25.16 7.51
N LEU A 697 2.06 -24.17 7.27
CA LEU A 697 3.49 -24.16 7.56
C LEU A 697 3.80 -23.05 8.57
N THR A 698 4.93 -23.16 9.28
CA THR A 698 5.44 -22.03 10.04
C THR A 698 6.16 -21.03 9.12
N ALA A 699 6.03 -19.75 9.39
CA ALA A 699 6.78 -18.73 8.66
C ALA A 699 8.30 -18.96 8.78
N ALA A 700 8.77 -19.48 9.93
CA ALA A 700 10.17 -19.84 10.14
C ALA A 700 10.63 -20.97 9.22
N ALA A 701 9.82 -22.01 8.99
CA ALA A 701 10.14 -23.08 8.05
C ALA A 701 10.27 -22.54 6.62
N LEU A 702 9.32 -21.72 6.18
CA LEU A 702 9.38 -21.08 4.87
C LEU A 702 10.59 -20.16 4.73
N HIS A 703 10.96 -19.44 5.81
CA HIS A 703 12.09 -18.51 5.79
C HIS A 703 13.44 -19.22 5.61
N LEU A 704 13.52 -20.51 5.92
CA LEU A 704 14.69 -21.35 5.65
C LEU A 704 14.77 -21.86 4.20
N GLY A 705 13.74 -21.58 3.38
CA GLY A 705 13.61 -22.12 2.02
C GLY A 705 13.15 -23.56 2.01
N GLY A 706 13.31 -24.24 0.89
CA GLY A 706 12.92 -25.64 0.72
C GLY A 706 12.01 -25.88 -0.48
N GLU A 707 11.44 -27.07 -0.59
CA GLU A 707 10.50 -27.44 -1.65
C GLU A 707 9.12 -27.75 -1.07
N LEU A 708 8.09 -27.02 -1.51
CA LEU A 708 6.68 -27.31 -1.28
C LEU A 708 6.11 -27.96 -2.55
N LEU A 709 5.80 -29.26 -2.49
CA LEU A 709 5.18 -30.00 -3.58
C LEU A 709 3.70 -30.23 -3.26
N LEU A 710 2.82 -29.79 -4.17
CA LEU A 710 1.37 -29.92 -4.05
C LEU A 710 0.82 -30.81 -5.15
N HIS A 711 0.10 -31.86 -4.80
CA HIS A 711 -0.63 -32.72 -5.71
C HIS A 711 -2.05 -32.20 -5.85
N LEU A 712 -2.46 -31.76 -7.04
CA LEU A 712 -3.75 -31.12 -7.30
C LEU A 712 -4.70 -32.07 -8.03
N GLY A 713 -5.99 -31.91 -7.77
CA GLY A 713 -7.07 -32.64 -8.44
C GLY A 713 -8.37 -31.82 -8.55
N PRO A 714 -9.32 -32.29 -9.37
CA PRO A 714 -10.56 -31.55 -9.67
C PRO A 714 -11.63 -31.66 -8.58
N GLU A 715 -11.48 -32.58 -7.63
CA GLU A 715 -12.47 -32.84 -6.57
C GLU A 715 -11.88 -32.49 -5.21
N PRO A 716 -12.71 -32.05 -4.26
CA PRO A 716 -12.29 -31.90 -2.86
C PRO A 716 -11.68 -33.18 -2.28
N SER A 717 -10.74 -33.04 -1.37
CA SER A 717 -10.02 -34.14 -0.73
C SER A 717 -10.15 -34.08 0.79
N ASP A 718 -9.63 -35.10 1.49
CA ASP A 718 -9.55 -35.12 2.95
C ASP A 718 -8.30 -34.45 3.50
N TRP A 719 -7.42 -33.88 2.65
CA TRP A 719 -6.21 -33.20 3.10
C TRP A 719 -6.52 -31.96 3.95
N GLY A 720 -5.92 -31.86 5.12
CA GLY A 720 -6.11 -30.74 6.07
C GLY A 720 -7.48 -30.72 6.77
N THR A 721 -8.34 -31.73 6.60
CA THR A 721 -9.71 -31.75 7.16
C THR A 721 -9.76 -32.24 8.58
N LEU A 722 -8.91 -33.22 8.96
CA LEU A 722 -8.90 -33.81 10.30
C LEU A 722 -8.52 -32.76 11.35
N PRO A 723 -9.09 -32.80 12.56
CA PRO A 723 -8.79 -31.81 13.61
C PRO A 723 -7.30 -31.64 13.91
N GLU A 724 -6.52 -32.72 13.91
CA GLU A 724 -5.06 -32.72 14.10
C GLU A 724 -4.27 -32.19 12.92
N HIS A 725 -4.88 -32.02 11.76
CA HIS A 725 -4.27 -31.50 10.53
C HIS A 725 -4.65 -30.04 10.25
N ARG A 726 -5.48 -29.44 11.09
CA ARG A 726 -5.88 -28.03 10.97
C ARG A 726 -4.79 -27.09 11.48
N PRO A 727 -4.84 -25.81 11.12
CA PRO A 727 -3.96 -24.82 11.71
C PRO A 727 -4.09 -24.78 13.24
N PRO A 728 -3.00 -24.57 13.99
CA PRO A 728 -3.05 -24.50 15.43
C PRO A 728 -3.88 -23.30 15.88
N SER A 729 -4.53 -23.44 17.03
CA SER A 729 -5.25 -22.40 17.74
C SER A 729 -4.67 -22.27 19.15
N TRP A 730 -4.52 -21.08 19.63
CA TRP A 730 -3.95 -20.79 20.94
C TRP A 730 -5.08 -20.55 21.93
N PRO A 731 -5.57 -21.59 22.61
CA PRO A 731 -6.65 -21.41 23.57
C PRO A 731 -6.16 -20.52 24.71
N ALA A 732 -6.95 -19.51 25.05
CA ALA A 732 -6.83 -18.88 26.35
C ALA A 732 -6.97 -19.95 27.42
N ARG A 733 -6.15 -19.91 28.47
CA ARG A 733 -6.36 -20.79 29.63
C ARG A 733 -7.79 -20.54 30.15
N ARG A 734 -8.67 -21.52 29.97
CA ARG A 734 -10.01 -21.44 30.56
C ARG A 734 -9.83 -21.58 32.07
N HIS A 735 -10.11 -20.55 32.81
CA HIS A 735 -10.30 -20.60 34.28
C HIS A 735 -11.63 -21.22 34.62
#